data_1ad2d0219ddb16532d95f01051d46439
#
_entry.id   1ad2d0219ddb16532d95f01051d46439
#
_cell.length_a   1.000
_cell.length_b   1.000
_cell.length_c   1.000
_cell.angle_alpha   90.00
_cell.angle_beta   90.00
_cell.angle_gamma   90.00
#
_symmetry.space_group_name_H-M   'P 1'
#
loop_
_entity.id
_entity.type
_entity.pdbx_description
1 polymer ?
#
loop_
_entity_poly.entity_id
_entity_poly.type
_entity_poly.pdbx_seq_one_letter_code
_entity_poly.pdbx_strand_id
1 'polypeptide(L)'
;MEKRKSAGAGPKGPGRERAPASRPRWARTRNVPRPLLGELALASGLVLPDVLAEAVEKHRRWGSPIGQVLVSTGALRSGDLARLYGAQRGLPVVDLVSEPRDETLAADADLDFYLRNRCLPWRRRSGETIYVASDPDSARSAIAEHDGRARPVFVASQREISHVMSRDFAPALTDRAVFDLHRRMPESSAAARLSHAQIYWFAALLLAVAAGLLFAPWQVFTAFNIAIGTVFLGVSAMRYASIFVGLLAPRTAEERAYSNHGVPPDSELPVYTIMVPLFREARVLPILARALSELDYPASKLDIKLILEASDRETLDAAKALRLPDHFEFIVVPTSLPQTKPKACNFALPFARGDYLVIYDAEDCPEPKQLKKAVAAFGLGDERLACVQAQLNYYNWNENWLTRQFAIEYAAFFDLLLPTMVRLGLPIPLGGTSTHFRTSALREAGAWDPNNVTEDADLGIRLALLGYRCGIIQSTTQEEANCRLPNWIRQRSRWIKGWLQTWLVRMRHPLRLYRRLGLKGFISFQILIGGFTLSNIVHPLFYLSMAISLAVTGVPAGFGEGAGLAIFNMFVLTTGYALAVAAGIAAVSVRKMPALFNHALMMPAYWLLISLAAYKALWQLVTRPFHWEKTEHGISRMLPPVPNFLRGRRVH
;
A
#
# COMPACT_ATOMS: atom_id res chain seq x y z
N MET A 1 25.88 57.17 -38.27
CA MET A 1 26.38 57.37 -39.62
C MET A 1 25.88 56.22 -40.44
N GLU A 2 24.86 56.49 -41.18
CA GLU A 2 24.74 56.67 -42.62
C GLU A 2 25.10 55.40 -43.39
N LYS A 3 24.21 54.90 -44.09
CA LYS A 3 23.35 55.14 -45.27
C LYS A 3 23.56 54.06 -46.33
N ARG A 4 22.45 53.52 -46.74
CA ARG A 4 21.89 53.43 -48.11
C ARG A 4 22.55 52.43 -49.09
N LYS A 5 21.79 51.68 -49.71
CA LYS A 5 20.79 51.59 -50.85
C LYS A 5 21.32 50.47 -51.75
N SER A 6 20.67 49.73 -52.58
CA SER A 6 19.37 49.72 -53.23
C SER A 6 19.26 48.49 -54.13
N ALA A 7 18.06 47.91 -54.19
CA ALA A 7 17.33 47.53 -55.39
C ALA A 7 17.94 46.59 -56.45
N GLY A 8 17.23 45.57 -56.76
CA GLY A 8 17.32 44.77 -57.98
C GLY A 8 16.11 43.79 -58.05
N ALA A 9 15.06 44.20 -58.76
CA ALA A 9 13.89 43.38 -59.07
C ALA A 9 14.15 42.51 -60.30
N GLY A 10 13.85 41.23 -60.27
CA GLY A 10 13.80 40.32 -61.41
C GLY A 10 12.48 39.46 -61.33
N PRO A 11 11.91 39.01 -62.46
CA PRO A 11 10.49 38.80 -62.66
C PRO A 11 9.93 37.50 -62.09
N LYS A 12 8.68 37.56 -61.61
CA LYS A 12 7.84 36.48 -61.16
C LYS A 12 7.47 35.50 -62.29
N GLY A 13 7.84 34.22 -62.14
CA GLY A 13 7.23 33.13 -62.91
C GLY A 13 5.91 32.67 -62.30
N PRO A 14 4.97 32.07 -63.05
CA PRO A 14 3.62 31.77 -62.58
C PRO A 14 3.61 30.64 -61.56
N GLY A 15 3.02 30.94 -60.40
CA GLY A 15 2.79 29.99 -59.33
C GLY A 15 1.86 28.87 -59.75
N ARG A 16 2.31 27.64 -59.65
CA ARG A 16 1.43 26.49 -59.66
C ARG A 16 0.69 26.46 -58.29
N GLU A 17 -0.58 26.83 -58.28
CA GLU A 17 -1.48 26.52 -57.19
C GLU A 17 -1.52 24.99 -56.95
N ARG A 18 -1.00 24.54 -55.85
CA ARG A 18 -1.26 23.17 -55.36
C ARG A 18 -2.71 23.13 -54.91
N ALA A 19 -3.52 22.35 -55.62
CA ALA A 19 -4.88 21.99 -55.18
C ALA A 19 -4.82 21.44 -53.74
N PRO A 20 -5.78 21.84 -52.86
CA PRO A 20 -5.81 21.34 -51.50
C PRO A 20 -6.07 19.82 -51.53
N ALA A 21 -5.22 19.08 -50.83
CA ALA A 21 -5.33 17.65 -50.68
C ALA A 21 -6.76 17.28 -50.26
N SER A 22 -7.43 16.46 -51.05
CA SER A 22 -8.76 15.99 -50.77
C SER A 22 -8.81 15.31 -49.42
N ARG A 23 -9.59 15.86 -48.48
CA ARG A 23 -9.83 15.24 -47.18
C ARG A 23 -10.28 13.79 -47.37
N PRO A 24 -9.70 12.83 -46.63
CA PRO A 24 -10.09 11.42 -46.78
C PRO A 24 -11.58 11.24 -46.56
N ARG A 25 -12.18 10.31 -47.29
CA ARG A 25 -13.64 10.04 -47.36
C ARG A 25 -14.35 9.83 -46.01
N TRP A 26 -13.57 9.43 -44.96
CA TRP A 26 -14.07 9.26 -43.61
C TRP A 26 -14.26 10.58 -42.82
N ALA A 27 -13.75 11.72 -43.30
CA ALA A 27 -13.88 13.03 -42.66
C ALA A 27 -15.18 13.79 -43.02
N ARG A 28 -16.07 13.18 -43.78
CA ARG A 28 -17.40 13.73 -44.14
C ARG A 28 -18.49 13.03 -43.32
N THR A 29 -18.56 13.26 -42.01
CA THR A 29 -19.77 12.96 -41.27
C THR A 29 -20.63 14.22 -41.12
N ARG A 30 -21.84 14.18 -41.74
CA ARG A 30 -22.94 15.08 -41.47
C ARG A 30 -23.17 15.21 -39.95
N ASN A 31 -23.54 16.39 -39.46
CA ASN A 31 -24.06 16.64 -38.11
C ASN A 31 -25.41 15.89 -37.91
N VAL A 32 -25.38 14.57 -37.91
CA VAL A 32 -26.47 13.75 -37.40
C VAL A 32 -26.26 13.69 -35.90
N PRO A 33 -27.23 14.06 -35.05
CA PRO A 33 -27.11 13.91 -33.61
C PRO A 33 -26.79 12.45 -33.30
N ARG A 34 -25.68 12.24 -32.61
CA ARG A 34 -25.26 10.88 -32.25
C ARG A 34 -26.26 10.30 -31.26
N PRO A 35 -26.75 9.07 -31.48
CA PRO A 35 -27.68 8.45 -30.55
C PRO A 35 -27.04 8.36 -29.17
N LEU A 36 -27.83 8.52 -28.10
CA LEU A 36 -27.35 8.36 -26.74
C LEU A 36 -26.92 6.90 -26.50
N LEU A 37 -25.87 6.68 -25.75
CA LEU A 37 -25.32 5.33 -25.48
C LEU A 37 -26.37 4.43 -24.80
N GLY A 38 -27.21 5.01 -23.92
CA GLY A 38 -28.31 4.28 -23.29
C GLY A 38 -29.39 3.83 -24.29
N GLU A 39 -29.69 4.66 -25.28
CA GLU A 39 -30.65 4.31 -26.37
C GLU A 39 -30.12 3.17 -27.23
N LEU A 40 -28.83 3.20 -27.55
CA LEU A 40 -28.16 2.11 -28.26
C LEU A 40 -28.14 0.80 -27.45
N ALA A 41 -27.91 0.88 -26.14
CA ALA A 41 -27.94 -0.28 -25.26
C ALA A 41 -29.33 -0.93 -25.18
N LEU A 42 -30.41 -0.12 -25.16
CA LEU A 42 -31.80 -0.59 -25.25
C LEU A 42 -32.12 -1.20 -26.62
N ALA A 43 -31.80 -0.49 -27.69
CA ALA A 43 -32.09 -0.92 -29.06
C ALA A 43 -31.38 -2.22 -29.43
N SER A 44 -30.18 -2.47 -28.84
CA SER A 44 -29.45 -3.72 -29.03
C SER A 44 -29.91 -4.86 -28.10
N GLY A 45 -30.88 -4.62 -27.19
CA GLY A 45 -31.37 -5.62 -26.26
C GLY A 45 -30.35 -6.02 -25.16
N LEU A 46 -29.27 -5.25 -25.02
CA LEU A 46 -28.22 -5.55 -24.03
C LEU A 46 -28.59 -5.12 -22.61
N VAL A 47 -29.50 -4.16 -22.47
CA VAL A 47 -29.98 -3.62 -21.20
C VAL A 47 -31.47 -3.51 -21.20
N LEU A 48 -32.13 -3.86 -20.09
CA LEU A 48 -33.60 -3.71 -19.93
C LEU A 48 -33.95 -2.26 -19.56
N PRO A 49 -35.19 -1.80 -19.85
CA PRO A 49 -35.59 -0.42 -19.59
C PRO A 49 -35.52 0.02 -18.14
N ASP A 50 -35.90 -0.85 -17.20
CA ASP A 50 -35.84 -0.63 -15.75
C ASP A 50 -34.39 -0.50 -15.26
N VAL A 51 -33.50 -1.36 -15.76
CA VAL A 51 -32.06 -1.31 -15.46
C VAL A 51 -31.41 -0.02 -15.98
N LEU A 52 -31.81 0.42 -17.19
CA LEU A 52 -31.34 1.69 -17.75
C LEU A 52 -31.84 2.87 -16.92
N ALA A 53 -33.10 2.86 -16.48
CA ALA A 53 -33.68 3.92 -15.65
C ALA A 53 -32.91 4.07 -14.33
N GLU A 54 -32.62 2.96 -13.66
CA GLU A 54 -31.77 2.94 -12.45
C GLU A 54 -30.35 3.46 -12.75
N ALA A 55 -29.76 3.05 -13.87
CA ALA A 55 -28.43 3.52 -14.26
C ALA A 55 -28.40 5.03 -14.56
N VAL A 56 -29.45 5.61 -15.11
CA VAL A 56 -29.60 7.07 -15.34
C VAL A 56 -29.68 7.81 -14.02
N GLU A 57 -30.41 7.29 -13.02
CA GLU A 57 -30.45 7.89 -11.68
C GLU A 57 -29.06 7.88 -11.04
N LYS A 58 -28.37 6.73 -11.08
CA LYS A 58 -26.99 6.61 -10.60
C LYS A 58 -26.01 7.52 -11.35
N HIS A 59 -26.16 7.65 -12.67
CA HIS A 59 -25.38 8.58 -13.50
C HIS A 59 -25.49 10.02 -12.98
N ARG A 60 -26.74 10.49 -12.73
CA ARG A 60 -26.98 11.83 -12.19
C ARG A 60 -26.38 12.01 -10.80
N ARG A 61 -26.52 11.02 -9.93
CA ARG A 61 -26.00 11.04 -8.56
C ARG A 61 -24.49 10.95 -8.50
N TRP A 62 -23.88 10.06 -9.30
CA TRP A 62 -22.44 9.77 -9.24
C TRP A 62 -21.60 10.67 -10.16
N GLY A 63 -22.20 11.37 -11.10
CA GLY A 63 -21.50 12.18 -12.09
C GLY A 63 -20.64 11.36 -13.08
N SER A 64 -20.79 10.04 -13.11
CA SER A 64 -19.99 9.15 -13.96
C SER A 64 -20.70 8.91 -15.29
N PRO A 65 -19.97 8.71 -16.42
CA PRO A 65 -20.57 8.36 -17.70
C PRO A 65 -21.50 7.14 -17.60
N ILE A 66 -22.65 7.16 -18.27
CA ILE A 66 -23.68 6.11 -18.20
C ILE A 66 -23.13 4.71 -18.53
N GLY A 67 -22.22 4.61 -19.51
CA GLY A 67 -21.58 3.34 -19.87
C GLY A 67 -20.74 2.76 -18.72
N GLN A 68 -20.01 3.61 -17.98
CA GLN A 68 -19.24 3.18 -16.80
C GLN A 68 -20.17 2.75 -15.66
N VAL A 69 -21.30 3.42 -15.47
CA VAL A 69 -22.32 3.02 -14.49
C VAL A 69 -22.86 1.64 -14.82
N LEU A 70 -23.27 1.39 -16.08
CA LEU A 70 -23.79 0.10 -16.51
C LEU A 70 -22.77 -1.04 -16.32
N VAL A 71 -21.49 -0.80 -16.62
CA VAL A 71 -20.43 -1.80 -16.43
C VAL A 71 -20.17 -2.06 -14.95
N SER A 72 -20.08 -1.01 -14.14
CA SER A 72 -19.76 -1.15 -12.71
C SER A 72 -20.90 -1.77 -11.89
N THR A 73 -22.14 -1.64 -12.36
CA THR A 73 -23.30 -2.32 -11.75
C THR A 73 -23.50 -3.76 -12.27
N GLY A 74 -22.67 -4.20 -13.23
CA GLY A 74 -22.79 -5.54 -13.82
C GLY A 74 -23.90 -5.68 -14.86
N ALA A 75 -24.59 -4.59 -15.22
CA ALA A 75 -25.64 -4.58 -16.21
C ALA A 75 -25.11 -4.73 -17.65
N LEU A 76 -23.85 -4.38 -17.88
CA LEU A 76 -23.19 -4.45 -19.18
C LEU A 76 -21.74 -4.96 -18.99
N ARG A 77 -21.24 -5.74 -19.94
CA ARG A 77 -19.83 -6.14 -19.96
C ARG A 77 -18.98 -5.06 -20.64
N SER A 78 -17.71 -4.98 -20.27
CA SER A 78 -16.75 -4.02 -20.80
C SER A 78 -16.58 -4.14 -22.34
N GLY A 79 -16.61 -5.36 -22.88
CA GLY A 79 -16.58 -5.59 -24.34
C GLY A 79 -17.86 -5.12 -25.06
N ASP A 80 -19.04 -5.26 -24.42
CA ASP A 80 -20.29 -4.74 -24.96
C ASP A 80 -20.30 -3.21 -24.98
N LEU A 81 -19.78 -2.58 -23.91
CA LEU A 81 -19.60 -1.13 -23.86
C LEU A 81 -18.69 -0.64 -25.00
N ALA A 82 -17.58 -1.34 -25.27
CA ALA A 82 -16.70 -1.00 -26.38
C ALA A 82 -17.42 -1.08 -27.73
N ARG A 83 -18.27 -2.10 -27.95
CA ARG A 83 -19.10 -2.22 -29.16
C ARG A 83 -20.11 -1.09 -29.30
N LEU A 84 -20.82 -0.75 -28.23
CA LEU A 84 -21.79 0.37 -28.23
C LEU A 84 -21.08 1.71 -28.47
N TYR A 85 -19.91 1.92 -27.88
CA TYR A 85 -19.11 3.12 -28.07
C TYR A 85 -18.61 3.23 -29.51
N GLY A 86 -18.12 2.12 -30.09
CA GLY A 86 -17.72 2.03 -31.48
C GLY A 86 -18.91 2.36 -32.42
N ALA A 87 -20.08 1.78 -32.20
CA ALA A 87 -21.30 2.06 -32.95
C ALA A 87 -21.72 3.54 -32.85
N GLN A 88 -21.72 4.13 -31.65
CA GLN A 88 -22.03 5.53 -31.40
C GLN A 88 -21.11 6.49 -32.18
N ARG A 89 -19.84 6.14 -32.29
CA ARG A 89 -18.78 6.98 -32.90
C ARG A 89 -18.51 6.65 -34.37
N GLY A 90 -19.09 5.56 -34.87
CA GLY A 90 -18.78 5.04 -36.22
C GLY A 90 -17.31 4.56 -36.31
N LEU A 91 -16.75 4.04 -35.21
CA LEU A 91 -15.41 3.53 -35.15
C LEU A 91 -15.41 2.01 -35.11
N PRO A 92 -14.50 1.34 -35.83
CA PRO A 92 -14.33 -0.09 -35.72
C PRO A 92 -13.90 -0.51 -34.31
N VAL A 93 -14.35 -1.68 -33.89
CA VAL A 93 -13.99 -2.30 -32.61
C VAL A 93 -13.08 -3.50 -32.91
N VAL A 94 -12.03 -3.65 -32.11
CA VAL A 94 -11.09 -4.78 -32.19
C VAL A 94 -11.25 -5.62 -30.93
N ASP A 95 -11.41 -6.93 -31.09
CA ASP A 95 -11.33 -7.90 -30.02
C ASP A 95 -9.88 -8.36 -29.89
N LEU A 96 -9.21 -7.85 -28.84
CA LEU A 96 -7.79 -8.12 -28.61
C LEU A 96 -7.50 -9.55 -28.12
N VAL A 97 -8.52 -10.30 -27.77
CA VAL A 97 -8.38 -11.70 -27.35
C VAL A 97 -8.38 -12.64 -28.53
N SER A 98 -9.23 -12.39 -29.52
CA SER A 98 -9.39 -13.24 -30.71
C SER A 98 -8.45 -12.88 -31.86
N GLU A 99 -7.97 -11.63 -31.92
CA GLU A 99 -7.03 -11.19 -32.94
C GLU A 99 -5.60 -11.21 -32.41
N PRO A 100 -4.67 -12.01 -33.00
CA PRO A 100 -3.30 -12.06 -32.53
C PRO A 100 -2.58 -10.72 -32.78
N ARG A 101 -1.82 -10.27 -31.78
CA ARG A 101 -0.98 -9.08 -31.86
C ARG A 101 0.35 -9.38 -32.55
N ASP A 102 0.84 -8.41 -33.30
CA ASP A 102 2.24 -8.39 -33.73
C ASP A 102 3.09 -7.74 -32.60
N GLU A 103 3.81 -8.57 -31.86
CA GLU A 103 4.63 -8.15 -30.72
C GLU A 103 5.76 -7.18 -31.11
N THR A 104 6.16 -7.16 -32.40
CA THR A 104 7.23 -6.29 -32.89
C THR A 104 6.84 -4.82 -33.00
N LEU A 105 5.55 -4.50 -32.91
CA LEU A 105 5.02 -3.14 -33.09
C LEU A 105 5.19 -2.24 -31.88
N ALA A 106 5.29 -2.80 -30.69
CA ALA A 106 5.33 -2.01 -29.46
C ALA A 106 6.66 -2.22 -28.75
N ALA A 107 7.39 -1.12 -28.60
CA ALA A 107 8.67 -1.12 -27.90
C ALA A 107 8.47 -0.95 -26.38
N ASP A 108 9.29 -1.64 -25.57
CA ASP A 108 9.31 -1.45 -24.12
C ASP A 108 9.62 -0.01 -23.71
N ALA A 109 10.35 0.74 -24.54
CA ALA A 109 10.65 2.15 -24.33
C ALA A 109 9.38 3.05 -24.29
N ASP A 110 8.33 2.64 -25.01
CA ASP A 110 7.07 3.39 -25.13
C ASP A 110 6.00 2.94 -24.13
N LEU A 111 6.33 2.01 -23.24
CA LEU A 111 5.39 1.42 -22.28
C LEU A 111 4.68 2.48 -21.43
N ASP A 112 5.39 3.51 -20.97
CA ASP A 112 4.78 4.59 -20.19
C ASP A 112 3.77 5.42 -20.99
N PHE A 113 4.03 5.61 -22.30
CA PHE A 113 3.09 6.23 -23.20
C PHE A 113 1.82 5.39 -23.36
N TYR A 114 1.97 4.08 -23.59
CA TYR A 114 0.84 3.17 -23.76
C TYR A 114 -0.03 3.07 -22.49
N LEU A 115 0.61 2.94 -21.33
CA LEU A 115 -0.08 2.92 -20.04
C LEU A 115 -0.84 4.21 -19.74
N ARG A 116 -0.22 5.37 -20.00
CA ARG A 116 -0.81 6.68 -19.74
C ARG A 116 -2.02 6.94 -20.63
N ASN A 117 -1.90 6.62 -21.92
CA ASN A 117 -2.93 6.89 -22.91
C ASN A 117 -3.88 5.70 -23.14
N ARG A 118 -3.66 4.57 -22.46
CA ARG A 118 -4.46 3.33 -22.57
C ARG A 118 -4.67 2.95 -24.03
N CYS A 119 -3.61 2.93 -24.79
CA CYS A 119 -3.59 2.59 -26.20
C CYS A 119 -2.44 1.66 -26.52
N LEU A 120 -2.60 0.90 -27.59
CA LEU A 120 -1.57 -0.01 -28.11
C LEU A 120 -1.51 0.10 -29.62
N PRO A 121 -0.32 0.03 -30.25
CA PRO A 121 -0.20 -0.18 -31.68
C PRO A 121 -0.66 -1.60 -32.02
N TRP A 122 -1.36 -1.74 -33.12
CA TRP A 122 -1.96 -3.00 -33.57
C TRP A 122 -1.83 -3.16 -35.08
N ARG A 123 -1.43 -4.34 -35.55
CA ARG A 123 -1.38 -4.63 -36.98
C ARG A 123 -2.60 -5.44 -37.38
N ARG A 124 -3.34 -4.92 -38.35
CA ARG A 124 -4.46 -5.63 -38.94
C ARG A 124 -3.96 -6.76 -39.85
N ARG A 125 -4.83 -7.74 -40.14
CA ARG A 125 -4.56 -8.79 -41.13
C ARG A 125 -4.21 -8.23 -42.53
N SER A 126 -4.65 -6.99 -42.83
CA SER A 126 -4.30 -6.27 -44.05
C SER A 126 -2.85 -5.73 -44.08
N GLY A 127 -2.09 -5.85 -43.00
CA GLY A 127 -0.76 -5.28 -42.84
C GLY A 127 -0.75 -3.81 -42.38
N GLU A 128 -1.91 -3.15 -42.29
CA GLU A 128 -2.02 -1.77 -41.80
C GLU A 128 -1.77 -1.68 -40.30
N THR A 129 -0.94 -0.71 -39.88
CA THR A 129 -0.71 -0.42 -38.47
C THR A 129 -1.70 0.66 -38.01
N ILE A 130 -2.51 0.32 -37.03
CA ILE A 130 -3.47 1.19 -36.35
C ILE A 130 -3.11 1.30 -34.88
N TYR A 131 -3.82 2.15 -34.14
CA TYR A 131 -3.84 2.10 -32.68
C TYR A 131 -5.20 1.61 -32.20
N VAL A 132 -5.21 0.88 -31.09
CA VAL A 132 -6.42 0.54 -30.34
C VAL A 132 -6.40 1.28 -29.01
N ALA A 133 -7.53 1.86 -28.61
CA ALA A 133 -7.65 2.61 -27.37
C ALA A 133 -9.01 2.40 -26.72
N SER A 134 -9.06 2.49 -25.39
CA SER A 134 -10.34 2.45 -24.65
C SER A 134 -11.14 3.75 -24.78
N ASP A 135 -10.43 4.87 -24.98
CA ASP A 135 -10.99 6.17 -25.31
C ASP A 135 -10.23 6.76 -26.52
N PRO A 136 -10.70 6.48 -27.74
CA PRO A 136 -10.05 6.97 -28.96
C PRO A 136 -10.01 8.49 -29.11
N ASP A 137 -10.95 9.20 -28.50
CA ASP A 137 -11.00 10.66 -28.64
C ASP A 137 -9.88 11.34 -27.88
N SER A 138 -9.63 10.90 -26.64
CA SER A 138 -8.52 11.42 -25.81
C SER A 138 -7.14 10.89 -26.27
N ALA A 139 -7.08 9.66 -26.79
CA ALA A 139 -5.81 9.07 -27.21
C ALA A 139 -5.29 9.62 -28.56
N ARG A 140 -6.19 10.09 -29.44
CA ARG A 140 -5.85 10.44 -30.83
C ARG A 140 -4.82 11.55 -30.98
N SER A 141 -4.92 12.60 -30.18
CA SER A 141 -3.93 13.71 -30.18
C SER A 141 -2.58 13.27 -29.66
N ALA A 142 -2.55 12.53 -28.56
CA ALA A 142 -1.33 12.01 -27.98
C ALA A 142 -0.62 11.02 -28.93
N ILE A 143 -1.37 10.15 -29.62
CA ILE A 143 -0.83 9.23 -30.62
C ILE A 143 -0.22 9.98 -31.81
N ALA A 144 -0.92 11.03 -32.29
CA ALA A 144 -0.43 11.82 -33.43
C ALA A 144 0.87 12.57 -33.09
N GLU A 145 0.99 13.06 -31.86
CA GLU A 145 2.21 13.70 -31.36
C GLU A 145 3.36 12.69 -31.20
N HIS A 146 3.07 11.51 -30.62
CA HIS A 146 4.05 10.45 -30.41
C HIS A 146 4.60 9.86 -31.72
N ASP A 147 3.72 9.54 -32.69
CA ASP A 147 4.09 8.93 -33.97
C ASP A 147 4.54 9.94 -35.03
N GLY A 148 4.42 11.25 -34.76
CA GLY A 148 4.67 12.33 -35.73
C GLY A 148 3.66 12.37 -36.89
N ARG A 149 2.59 11.56 -36.85
CA ARG A 149 1.53 11.50 -37.88
C ARG A 149 0.23 10.99 -37.30
N ALA A 150 -0.87 11.40 -37.88
CA ALA A 150 -2.20 10.87 -37.53
C ALA A 150 -2.32 9.39 -37.94
N ARG A 151 -2.71 8.55 -37.00
CA ARG A 151 -3.02 7.13 -37.21
C ARG A 151 -4.48 6.86 -37.01
N PRO A 152 -5.06 5.84 -37.66
CA PRO A 152 -6.38 5.35 -37.33
C PRO A 152 -6.40 4.81 -35.89
N VAL A 153 -7.40 5.22 -35.10
CA VAL A 153 -7.57 4.74 -33.72
C VAL A 153 -8.89 4.02 -33.64
N PHE A 154 -8.84 2.74 -33.27
CA PHE A 154 -9.97 1.84 -33.13
C PHE A 154 -10.31 1.65 -31.65
N VAL A 155 -11.53 1.21 -31.38
CA VAL A 155 -12.00 0.97 -30.01
C VAL A 155 -11.62 -0.44 -29.58
N ALA A 156 -11.11 -0.58 -28.34
CA ALA A 156 -11.02 -1.86 -27.64
C ALA A 156 -11.47 -1.68 -26.19
N SER A 157 -11.88 -2.76 -25.52
CA SER A 157 -12.26 -2.64 -24.12
C SER A 157 -11.04 -2.34 -23.26
N GLN A 158 -11.23 -1.52 -22.22
CA GLN A 158 -10.13 -1.19 -21.31
C GLN A 158 -9.56 -2.44 -20.64
N ARG A 159 -10.40 -3.40 -20.26
CA ARG A 159 -9.99 -4.65 -19.64
C ARG A 159 -9.09 -5.49 -20.56
N GLU A 160 -9.42 -5.57 -21.85
CA GLU A 160 -8.61 -6.26 -22.85
C GLU A 160 -7.25 -5.56 -23.05
N ILE A 161 -7.26 -4.22 -23.16
CA ILE A 161 -6.01 -3.44 -23.27
C ILE A 161 -5.10 -3.70 -22.07
N SER A 162 -5.61 -3.61 -20.84
CA SER A 162 -4.83 -3.89 -19.62
C SER A 162 -4.33 -5.34 -19.59
N HIS A 163 -5.18 -6.30 -20.00
CA HIS A 163 -4.80 -7.70 -20.05
C HIS A 163 -3.66 -7.94 -21.04
N VAL A 164 -3.76 -7.40 -22.26
CA VAL A 164 -2.72 -7.50 -23.28
C VAL A 164 -1.43 -6.82 -22.79
N MET A 165 -1.53 -5.59 -22.23
CA MET A 165 -0.37 -4.89 -21.69
C MET A 165 0.33 -5.70 -20.59
N SER A 166 -0.44 -6.23 -19.63
CA SER A 166 0.14 -7.00 -18.52
C SER A 166 0.81 -8.31 -18.96
N ARG A 167 0.34 -8.90 -20.07
CA ARG A 167 0.89 -10.12 -20.65
C ARG A 167 2.12 -9.83 -21.52
N ASP A 168 1.98 -8.91 -22.47
CA ASP A 168 2.97 -8.69 -23.54
C ASP A 168 4.19 -7.89 -23.04
N PHE A 169 3.98 -6.98 -22.10
CA PHE A 169 5.07 -6.23 -21.43
C PHE A 169 5.45 -6.85 -20.08
N ALA A 170 5.07 -8.10 -19.82
CA ALA A 170 5.37 -8.78 -18.57
C ALA A 170 6.85 -8.74 -18.17
N PRO A 171 7.84 -8.95 -19.08
CA PRO A 171 9.25 -8.84 -18.74
C PRO A 171 9.64 -7.43 -18.27
N ALA A 172 9.26 -6.39 -19.02
CA ALA A 172 9.58 -4.99 -18.68
C ALA A 172 8.89 -4.53 -17.39
N LEU A 173 7.62 -4.89 -17.19
CA LEU A 173 6.88 -4.60 -15.97
C LEU A 173 7.46 -5.33 -14.76
N THR A 174 7.89 -6.57 -14.92
CA THR A 174 8.54 -7.36 -13.85
C THR A 174 9.90 -6.79 -13.49
N ASP A 175 10.71 -6.43 -14.48
CA ASP A 175 12.00 -5.77 -14.26
C ASP A 175 11.84 -4.46 -13.49
N ARG A 176 10.89 -3.62 -13.90
CA ARG A 176 10.54 -2.38 -13.16
C ARG A 176 10.06 -2.70 -11.74
N ALA A 177 9.15 -3.65 -11.57
CA ALA A 177 8.60 -4.01 -10.27
C ALA A 177 9.66 -4.47 -9.26
N VAL A 178 10.75 -5.08 -9.73
CA VAL A 178 11.83 -5.61 -8.88
C VAL A 178 12.95 -4.60 -8.70
N PHE A 179 13.35 -3.86 -9.74
CA PHE A 179 14.62 -3.13 -9.73
C PHE A 179 14.48 -1.61 -9.77
N ASP A 180 13.31 -1.04 -10.08
CA ASP A 180 13.16 0.42 -10.26
C ASP A 180 13.56 1.21 -9.01
N LEU A 181 13.11 0.81 -7.83
CA LEU A 181 13.50 1.46 -6.58
C LEU A 181 15.01 1.42 -6.36
N HIS A 182 15.64 0.26 -6.61
CA HIS A 182 17.08 0.12 -6.43
C HIS A 182 17.88 0.96 -7.44
N ARG A 183 17.41 1.07 -8.68
CA ARG A 183 18.04 1.92 -9.71
C ARG A 183 17.90 3.42 -9.41
N ARG A 184 16.72 3.85 -8.98
CA ARG A 184 16.42 5.26 -8.71
C ARG A 184 16.92 5.74 -7.36
N MET A 185 16.83 4.90 -6.33
CA MET A 185 17.17 5.23 -4.94
C MET A 185 17.91 4.06 -4.26
N PRO A 186 19.16 3.73 -4.68
CA PRO A 186 19.88 2.55 -4.18
C PRO A 186 20.10 2.58 -2.66
N GLU A 187 20.26 3.77 -2.08
CA GLU A 187 20.40 3.94 -0.64
C GLU A 187 19.11 3.66 0.14
N SER A 188 17.97 3.58 -0.54
CA SER A 188 16.66 3.33 0.07
C SER A 188 16.18 1.90 -0.11
N SER A 189 16.88 1.07 -0.90
CA SER A 189 16.49 -0.31 -1.16
C SER A 189 17.22 -1.30 -0.26
N ALA A 190 16.51 -2.31 0.24
CA ALA A 190 17.06 -3.43 0.99
C ALA A 190 17.80 -4.46 0.12
N ALA A 191 17.81 -4.32 -1.21
CA ALA A 191 18.50 -5.23 -2.13
C ALA A 191 19.99 -5.41 -1.78
N ALA A 192 20.69 -4.35 -1.41
CA ALA A 192 22.01 -4.45 -0.79
C ALA A 192 21.85 -4.78 0.70
N ARG A 193 22.56 -5.77 1.22
CA ARG A 193 22.42 -6.21 2.62
C ARG A 193 23.04 -5.19 3.59
N LEU A 194 24.36 -5.13 3.64
CA LEU A 194 25.13 -4.21 4.48
C LEU A 194 26.12 -3.44 3.62
N SER A 195 26.38 -2.18 3.99
CA SER A 195 27.49 -1.43 3.42
C SER A 195 28.83 -1.89 4.04
N HIS A 196 29.94 -1.70 3.31
CA HIS A 196 31.28 -1.99 3.84
C HIS A 196 31.55 -1.26 5.17
N ALA A 197 31.11 0.00 5.27
CA ALA A 197 31.23 0.76 6.51
C ALA A 197 30.50 0.08 7.69
N GLN A 198 29.27 -0.42 7.47
CA GLN A 198 28.54 -1.14 8.50
C GLN A 198 29.26 -2.43 8.91
N ILE A 199 29.79 -3.18 7.96
CA ILE A 199 30.56 -4.41 8.24
C ILE A 199 31.77 -4.09 9.12
N TYR A 200 32.53 -3.04 8.76
CA TYR A 200 33.68 -2.62 9.57
C TYR A 200 33.27 -2.15 10.98
N TRP A 201 32.19 -1.38 11.10
CA TRP A 201 31.70 -0.93 12.41
C TRP A 201 31.21 -2.10 13.27
N PHE A 202 30.49 -3.08 12.71
CA PHE A 202 30.08 -4.28 13.46
C PHE A 202 31.29 -5.14 13.86
N ALA A 203 32.28 -5.31 12.99
CA ALA A 203 33.51 -6.03 13.30
C ALA A 203 34.30 -5.32 14.40
N ALA A 204 34.46 -4.00 14.31
CA ALA A 204 35.14 -3.21 15.32
C ALA A 204 34.44 -3.27 16.69
N LEU A 205 33.10 -3.17 16.70
CA LEU A 205 32.30 -3.31 17.91
C LEU A 205 32.46 -4.71 18.54
N LEU A 206 32.41 -5.76 17.70
CA LEU A 206 32.58 -7.14 18.17
C LEU A 206 33.96 -7.36 18.79
N LEU A 207 35.00 -6.84 18.13
CA LEU A 207 36.36 -6.90 18.64
C LEU A 207 36.53 -6.12 19.97
N ALA A 208 35.92 -4.92 20.05
CA ALA A 208 35.94 -4.10 21.26
C ALA A 208 35.22 -4.80 22.42
N VAL A 209 34.07 -5.42 22.18
CA VAL A 209 33.34 -6.20 23.18
C VAL A 209 34.16 -7.43 23.60
N ALA A 210 34.74 -8.17 22.65
CA ALA A 210 35.57 -9.33 22.96
C ALA A 210 36.81 -8.95 23.81
N ALA A 211 37.51 -7.90 23.42
CA ALA A 211 38.63 -7.37 24.19
C ALA A 211 38.19 -6.90 25.60
N GLY A 212 37.07 -6.17 25.65
CA GLY A 212 36.52 -5.74 26.94
C GLY A 212 36.14 -6.89 27.86
N LEU A 213 35.56 -7.97 27.32
CA LEU A 213 35.23 -9.18 28.11
C LEU A 213 36.48 -9.89 28.64
N LEU A 214 37.62 -9.79 27.93
CA LEU A 214 38.90 -10.37 28.40
C LEU A 214 39.57 -9.52 29.48
N PHE A 215 39.55 -8.20 29.37
CA PHE A 215 40.31 -7.30 30.25
C PHE A 215 39.46 -6.60 31.31
N ALA A 216 38.16 -6.42 31.07
CA ALA A 216 37.28 -5.65 31.94
C ALA A 216 35.82 -6.18 31.92
N PRO A 217 35.59 -7.47 32.25
CA PRO A 217 34.27 -8.11 32.07
C PRO A 217 33.14 -7.41 32.82
N TRP A 218 33.41 -6.92 34.03
CA TRP A 218 32.40 -6.21 34.83
C TRP A 218 32.01 -4.86 34.23
N GLN A 219 32.95 -4.11 33.70
CA GLN A 219 32.70 -2.84 33.02
C GLN A 219 31.88 -3.05 31.75
N VAL A 220 32.20 -4.10 30.96
CA VAL A 220 31.40 -4.46 29.78
C VAL A 220 29.98 -4.86 30.18
N PHE A 221 29.83 -5.68 31.23
CA PHE A 221 28.52 -6.06 31.74
C PHE A 221 27.71 -4.85 32.20
N THR A 222 28.32 -3.93 32.94
CA THR A 222 27.68 -2.68 33.40
C THR A 222 27.32 -1.79 32.25
N ALA A 223 28.23 -1.55 31.30
CA ALA A 223 27.96 -0.73 30.11
C ALA A 223 26.82 -1.32 29.24
N PHE A 224 26.80 -2.64 29.07
CA PHE A 224 25.74 -3.36 28.37
C PHE A 224 24.38 -3.17 29.07
N ASN A 225 24.31 -3.32 30.39
CA ASN A 225 23.07 -3.11 31.14
C ASN A 225 22.55 -1.66 31.04
N ILE A 226 23.46 -0.68 31.19
CA ILE A 226 23.10 0.74 31.06
C ILE A 226 22.57 1.04 29.64
N ALA A 227 23.27 0.56 28.61
CA ALA A 227 22.86 0.76 27.22
C ALA A 227 21.48 0.16 26.95
N ILE A 228 21.23 -1.08 27.34
CA ILE A 228 19.92 -1.74 27.20
C ILE A 228 18.87 -1.03 28.02
N GLY A 229 19.16 -0.74 29.30
CA GLY A 229 18.22 -0.02 30.17
C GLY A 229 17.80 1.34 29.56
N THR A 230 18.76 2.06 28.96
CA THR A 230 18.47 3.33 28.25
C THR A 230 17.52 3.12 27.07
N VAL A 231 17.71 2.07 26.28
CA VAL A 231 16.78 1.72 25.19
C VAL A 231 15.38 1.42 25.73
N PHE A 232 15.28 0.61 26.79
CA PHE A 232 14.01 0.30 27.44
C PHE A 232 13.32 1.54 28.01
N LEU A 233 14.07 2.46 28.60
CA LEU A 233 13.53 3.75 29.08
C LEU A 233 13.04 4.62 27.92
N GLY A 234 13.75 4.64 26.78
CA GLY A 234 13.29 5.32 25.57
C GLY A 234 11.97 4.76 25.05
N VAL A 235 11.85 3.42 24.98
CA VAL A 235 10.59 2.74 24.61
C VAL A 235 9.48 3.03 25.63
N SER A 236 9.80 3.05 26.92
CA SER A 236 8.85 3.39 28.00
C SER A 236 8.39 4.84 27.92
N ALA A 237 9.29 5.78 27.62
CA ALA A 237 8.96 7.18 27.38
C ALA A 237 7.99 7.34 26.20
N MET A 238 8.19 6.58 25.13
CA MET A 238 7.25 6.60 23.98
C MET A 238 5.87 6.04 24.36
N ARG A 239 5.79 4.98 25.17
CA ARG A 239 4.51 4.47 25.72
C ARG A 239 3.85 5.49 26.64
N TYR A 240 4.61 6.14 27.50
CA TYR A 240 4.11 7.24 28.34
C TYR A 240 3.52 8.36 27.49
N ALA A 241 4.29 8.82 26.48
CA ALA A 241 3.81 9.83 25.55
C ALA A 241 2.53 9.37 24.82
N SER A 242 2.45 8.07 24.43
CA SER A 242 1.27 7.54 23.74
C SER A 242 0.01 7.53 24.61
N ILE A 243 0.13 7.33 25.93
CA ILE A 243 -0.99 7.43 26.85
C ILE A 243 -1.44 8.90 26.96
N PHE A 244 -0.53 9.81 27.28
CA PHE A 244 -0.88 11.21 27.54
C PHE A 244 -1.27 11.97 26.28
N VAL A 245 -0.44 11.96 25.25
CA VAL A 245 -0.74 12.65 23.99
C VAL A 245 -1.88 11.96 23.24
N GLY A 246 -1.91 10.62 23.26
CA GLY A 246 -2.95 9.83 22.61
C GLY A 246 -4.35 10.09 23.20
N LEU A 247 -4.45 10.28 24.52
CA LEU A 247 -5.72 10.50 25.21
C LEU A 247 -6.09 11.98 25.32
N LEU A 248 -5.12 12.86 25.61
CA LEU A 248 -5.39 14.24 26.05
C LEU A 248 -5.15 15.29 24.95
N ALA A 249 -4.24 15.03 24.00
CA ALA A 249 -3.98 15.99 22.95
C ALA A 249 -5.14 16.05 21.93
N PRO A 250 -5.43 17.23 21.37
CA PRO A 250 -6.45 17.40 20.35
C PRO A 250 -6.16 16.48 19.14
N ARG A 251 -7.23 15.93 18.56
CA ARG A 251 -7.14 15.18 17.31
C ARG A 251 -6.64 16.08 16.19
N THR A 252 -5.89 15.51 15.24
CA THR A 252 -5.44 16.26 14.06
C THR A 252 -6.60 16.65 13.14
N ALA A 253 -6.31 17.48 12.16
CA ALA A 253 -7.31 17.88 11.17
C ALA A 253 -7.79 16.66 10.37
N GLU A 254 -6.89 15.75 9.99
CA GLU A 254 -7.17 14.50 9.27
C GLU A 254 -8.08 13.57 10.09
N GLU A 255 -7.82 13.45 11.40
CA GLU A 255 -8.66 12.65 12.30
C GLU A 255 -10.09 13.19 12.42
N ARG A 256 -10.29 14.49 12.22
CA ARG A 256 -11.59 15.19 12.33
C ARG A 256 -12.23 15.51 10.98
N ALA A 257 -11.52 15.29 9.88
CA ALA A 257 -11.92 15.77 8.56
C ALA A 257 -13.35 15.35 8.19
N TYR A 258 -13.67 14.09 8.36
CA TYR A 258 -15.00 13.55 8.05
C TYR A 258 -16.11 14.15 8.92
N SER A 259 -15.84 14.39 10.22
CA SER A 259 -16.83 14.92 11.16
C SER A 259 -17.10 16.41 10.95
N ASN A 260 -16.05 17.18 10.62
CA ASN A 260 -16.09 18.64 10.61
C ASN A 260 -16.38 19.24 9.22
N HIS A 261 -15.91 18.60 8.16
CA HIS A 261 -15.96 19.14 6.80
C HIS A 261 -16.91 18.36 5.88
N GLY A 262 -17.36 17.17 6.35
CA GLY A 262 -18.19 16.28 5.55
C GLY A 262 -17.39 15.61 4.41
N VAL A 263 -18.11 15.01 3.51
CA VAL A 263 -17.58 14.35 2.31
C VAL A 263 -18.12 15.09 1.11
N PRO A 264 -17.32 15.27 0.05
CA PRO A 264 -17.84 15.75 -1.23
C PRO A 264 -19.03 14.89 -1.69
N PRO A 265 -19.99 15.47 -2.42
CA PRO A 265 -21.09 14.70 -2.99
C PRO A 265 -20.53 13.59 -3.89
N ASP A 266 -21.28 12.50 -4.06
CA ASP A 266 -20.84 11.34 -4.86
C ASP A 266 -20.38 11.72 -6.27
N SER A 267 -20.93 12.80 -6.84
CA SER A 267 -20.57 13.35 -8.17
C SER A 267 -19.15 13.91 -8.23
N GLU A 268 -18.62 14.41 -7.12
CA GLU A 268 -17.30 15.04 -7.03
C GLU A 268 -16.23 14.11 -6.49
N LEU A 269 -16.60 12.93 -5.99
CA LEU A 269 -15.63 11.95 -5.52
C LEU A 269 -14.67 11.55 -6.65
N PRO A 270 -13.36 11.45 -6.37
CA PRO A 270 -12.36 11.03 -7.35
C PRO A 270 -12.43 9.53 -7.66
N VAL A 271 -11.75 9.09 -8.69
CA VAL A 271 -11.51 7.66 -8.92
C VAL A 271 -10.58 7.13 -7.84
N TYR A 272 -10.94 6.00 -7.26
CA TYR A 272 -10.18 5.35 -6.19
C TYR A 272 -9.69 3.98 -6.63
N THR A 273 -8.37 3.76 -6.64
CA THR A 273 -7.82 2.43 -6.91
C THR A 273 -7.73 1.62 -5.62
N ILE A 274 -8.24 0.40 -5.65
CA ILE A 274 -8.10 -0.60 -4.60
C ILE A 274 -7.21 -1.72 -5.13
N MET A 275 -6.08 -1.95 -4.47
CA MET A 275 -5.15 -3.02 -4.81
C MET A 275 -5.25 -4.13 -3.78
N VAL A 276 -5.49 -5.36 -4.25
CA VAL A 276 -5.61 -6.54 -3.39
C VAL A 276 -4.66 -7.61 -3.89
N PRO A 277 -3.47 -7.74 -3.30
CA PRO A 277 -2.53 -8.80 -3.62
C PRO A 277 -2.99 -10.14 -3.02
N LEU A 278 -3.11 -11.15 -3.86
CA LEU A 278 -3.65 -12.46 -3.53
C LEU A 278 -2.62 -13.56 -3.84
N PHE A 279 -2.26 -14.36 -2.84
CA PHE A 279 -1.41 -15.52 -3.00
C PHE A 279 -1.80 -16.62 -2.01
N ARG A 280 -2.34 -17.74 -2.50
CA ARG A 280 -2.90 -18.85 -1.71
C ARG A 280 -4.01 -18.40 -0.76
N GLU A 281 -4.98 -17.63 -1.31
CA GLU A 281 -6.07 -17.00 -0.56
C GLU A 281 -7.47 -17.41 -1.08
N ALA A 282 -7.58 -18.53 -1.79
CA ALA A 282 -8.84 -19.00 -2.37
C ALA A 282 -9.99 -19.05 -1.35
N ARG A 283 -9.69 -19.40 -0.07
CA ARG A 283 -10.68 -19.55 1.00
C ARG A 283 -11.31 -18.23 1.46
N VAL A 284 -10.55 -17.15 1.46
CA VAL A 284 -11.00 -15.83 1.97
C VAL A 284 -11.55 -14.92 0.88
N LEU A 285 -11.37 -15.28 -0.40
CA LEU A 285 -11.86 -14.51 -1.55
C LEU A 285 -13.35 -14.14 -1.49
N PRO A 286 -14.29 -15.04 -1.11
CA PRO A 286 -15.71 -14.67 -1.02
C PRO A 286 -15.97 -13.61 0.05
N ILE A 287 -15.24 -13.63 1.16
CA ILE A 287 -15.33 -12.66 2.25
C ILE A 287 -14.86 -11.30 1.76
N LEU A 288 -13.68 -11.27 1.12
CA LEU A 288 -13.11 -10.08 0.52
C LEU A 288 -14.04 -9.45 -0.53
N ALA A 289 -14.51 -10.24 -1.50
CA ALA A 289 -15.40 -9.76 -2.56
C ALA A 289 -16.67 -9.10 -1.97
N ARG A 290 -17.20 -9.68 -0.90
CA ARG A 290 -18.33 -9.11 -0.17
C ARG A 290 -17.95 -7.81 0.53
N ALA A 291 -16.85 -7.77 1.27
CA ALA A 291 -16.38 -6.57 1.97
C ALA A 291 -16.15 -5.40 1.03
N LEU A 292 -15.57 -5.65 -0.15
CA LEU A 292 -15.37 -4.62 -1.18
C LEU A 292 -16.68 -4.16 -1.83
N SER A 293 -17.66 -5.04 -1.97
CA SER A 293 -18.99 -4.69 -2.51
C SER A 293 -19.83 -3.87 -1.53
N GLU A 294 -19.53 -3.92 -0.24
CA GLU A 294 -20.21 -3.15 0.82
C GLU A 294 -19.64 -1.74 1.02
N LEU A 295 -18.57 -1.39 0.31
CA LEU A 295 -17.99 -0.04 0.39
C LEU A 295 -18.97 1.03 -0.08
N ASP A 296 -19.19 2.04 0.76
CA ASP A 296 -20.01 3.22 0.45
C ASP A 296 -19.23 4.17 -0.47
N TYR A 297 -19.11 3.79 -1.74
CA TYR A 297 -18.45 4.56 -2.78
C TYR A 297 -19.08 4.27 -4.15
N PRO A 298 -19.22 5.25 -5.06
CA PRO A 298 -19.75 4.99 -6.39
C PRO A 298 -18.96 3.89 -7.12
N ALA A 299 -19.60 2.77 -7.45
CA ALA A 299 -18.91 1.62 -8.07
C ALA A 299 -18.21 2.00 -9.40
N SER A 300 -18.75 2.98 -10.15
CA SER A 300 -18.14 3.50 -11.38
C SER A 300 -16.84 4.29 -11.15
N LYS A 301 -16.58 4.70 -9.91
CA LYS A 301 -15.34 5.39 -9.48
C LYS A 301 -14.40 4.48 -8.70
N LEU A 302 -14.75 3.21 -8.54
CA LEU A 302 -13.85 2.18 -8.00
C LEU A 302 -13.06 1.53 -9.14
N ASP A 303 -11.78 1.39 -8.92
CA ASP A 303 -10.81 0.72 -9.79
C ASP A 303 -10.15 -0.40 -9.00
N ILE A 304 -10.78 -1.59 -8.97
CA ILE A 304 -10.35 -2.70 -8.11
C ILE A 304 -9.42 -3.62 -8.89
N LYS A 305 -8.18 -3.77 -8.40
CA LYS A 305 -7.15 -4.63 -8.96
C LYS A 305 -6.97 -5.86 -8.05
N LEU A 306 -7.46 -7.01 -8.49
CA LEU A 306 -7.13 -8.29 -7.87
C LEU A 306 -5.82 -8.79 -8.47
N ILE A 307 -4.76 -8.77 -7.66
CA ILE A 307 -3.39 -9.03 -8.11
C ILE A 307 -3.04 -10.47 -7.75
N LEU A 308 -2.90 -11.31 -8.77
CA LEU A 308 -2.80 -12.76 -8.66
C LEU A 308 -1.44 -13.24 -9.17
N GLU A 309 -0.76 -14.11 -8.44
CA GLU A 309 0.48 -14.73 -8.92
C GLU A 309 0.17 -15.85 -9.93
N ALA A 310 0.84 -15.86 -11.07
CA ALA A 310 0.64 -16.86 -12.14
C ALA A 310 0.88 -18.31 -11.68
N SER A 311 1.71 -18.48 -10.64
CA SER A 311 1.99 -19.78 -10.02
C SER A 311 0.85 -20.32 -9.13
N ASP A 312 -0.12 -19.47 -8.76
CA ASP A 312 -1.22 -19.81 -7.85
C ASP A 312 -2.53 -19.99 -8.63
N ARG A 313 -2.67 -21.15 -9.26
CA ARG A 313 -3.85 -21.49 -10.07
C ARG A 313 -5.12 -21.61 -9.23
N GLU A 314 -5.01 -22.15 -8.01
CA GLU A 314 -6.17 -22.33 -7.11
C GLU A 314 -6.87 -21.00 -6.82
N THR A 315 -6.12 -19.98 -6.42
CA THR A 315 -6.68 -18.65 -6.15
C THR A 315 -7.20 -17.97 -7.43
N LEU A 316 -6.48 -18.14 -8.56
CA LEU A 316 -6.90 -17.58 -9.84
C LEU A 316 -8.24 -18.17 -10.33
N ASP A 317 -8.40 -19.50 -10.22
CA ASP A 317 -9.62 -20.18 -10.65
C ASP A 317 -10.79 -19.85 -9.70
N ALA A 318 -10.54 -19.77 -8.39
CA ALA A 318 -11.51 -19.32 -7.41
C ALA A 318 -11.98 -17.87 -7.70
N ALA A 319 -11.06 -16.97 -8.03
CA ALA A 319 -11.39 -15.58 -8.38
C ALA A 319 -12.26 -15.49 -9.64
N LYS A 320 -11.96 -16.27 -10.67
CA LYS A 320 -12.77 -16.34 -11.90
C LYS A 320 -14.17 -16.91 -11.63
N ALA A 321 -14.30 -17.90 -10.73
CA ALA A 321 -15.56 -18.53 -10.38
C ALA A 321 -16.55 -17.56 -9.71
N LEU A 322 -16.07 -16.51 -9.04
CA LEU A 322 -16.92 -15.50 -8.38
C LEU A 322 -17.70 -14.61 -9.37
N ARG A 323 -17.37 -14.62 -10.66
CA ARG A 323 -18.04 -13.83 -11.72
C ARG A 323 -18.25 -12.36 -11.32
N LEU A 324 -17.22 -11.75 -10.74
CA LEU A 324 -17.27 -10.36 -10.29
C LEU A 324 -17.56 -9.38 -11.44
N PRO A 325 -18.22 -8.23 -11.16
CA PRO A 325 -18.43 -7.18 -12.14
C PRO A 325 -17.11 -6.67 -12.76
N ASP A 326 -17.16 -6.11 -13.97
CA ASP A 326 -15.95 -5.77 -14.76
C ASP A 326 -15.10 -4.62 -14.18
N HIS A 327 -15.55 -3.92 -13.13
CA HIS A 327 -14.71 -2.98 -12.39
C HIS A 327 -13.73 -3.68 -11.43
N PHE A 328 -13.87 -5.00 -11.24
CA PHE A 328 -12.84 -5.88 -10.67
C PHE A 328 -11.94 -6.39 -11.81
N GLU A 329 -10.73 -5.92 -11.86
CA GLU A 329 -9.75 -6.29 -12.88
C GLU A 329 -8.73 -7.27 -12.32
N PHE A 330 -8.47 -8.36 -13.03
CA PHE A 330 -7.46 -9.34 -12.67
C PHE A 330 -6.11 -8.97 -13.30
N ILE A 331 -5.11 -8.72 -12.46
CA ILE A 331 -3.72 -8.51 -12.88
C ILE A 331 -2.92 -9.76 -12.51
N VAL A 332 -2.52 -10.51 -13.52
CA VAL A 332 -1.74 -11.75 -13.32
C VAL A 332 -0.26 -11.43 -13.39
N VAL A 333 0.42 -11.60 -12.24
CA VAL A 333 1.85 -11.30 -12.08
C VAL A 333 2.67 -12.53 -12.46
N PRO A 334 3.66 -12.41 -13.37
CA PRO A 334 4.52 -13.52 -13.76
C PRO A 334 5.33 -14.05 -12.58
N THR A 335 5.60 -15.37 -12.62
CA THR A 335 6.47 -16.00 -11.63
C THR A 335 7.90 -15.48 -11.76
N SER A 336 8.39 -14.79 -10.75
CA SER A 336 9.73 -14.21 -10.69
C SER A 336 10.18 -13.99 -9.25
N LEU A 337 11.49 -13.87 -9.03
CA LEU A 337 12.05 -13.56 -7.70
C LEU A 337 12.33 -12.06 -7.57
N PRO A 338 12.17 -11.51 -6.36
CA PRO A 338 11.59 -12.14 -5.17
C PRO A 338 10.06 -12.32 -5.30
N GLN A 339 9.51 -13.43 -4.83
CA GLN A 339 8.06 -13.63 -4.81
C GLN A 339 7.50 -13.01 -3.53
N THR A 340 7.11 -11.73 -3.62
CA THR A 340 6.69 -10.91 -2.48
C THR A 340 5.48 -10.05 -2.83
N LYS A 341 4.70 -9.68 -1.80
CA LYS A 341 3.57 -8.75 -1.91
C LYS A 341 3.98 -7.43 -2.58
N PRO A 342 5.07 -6.74 -2.17
CA PRO A 342 5.49 -5.48 -2.79
C PRO A 342 5.84 -5.61 -4.27
N LYS A 343 6.49 -6.72 -4.72
CA LYS A 343 6.71 -6.96 -6.15
C LYS A 343 5.39 -7.01 -6.92
N ALA A 344 4.41 -7.76 -6.39
CA ALA A 344 3.11 -7.90 -7.03
C ALA A 344 2.38 -6.55 -7.11
N CYS A 345 2.40 -5.76 -6.03
CA CYS A 345 1.84 -4.41 -6.00
C CYS A 345 2.55 -3.48 -6.99
N ASN A 346 3.89 -3.51 -7.07
CA ASN A 346 4.65 -2.70 -8.03
C ASN A 346 4.34 -3.06 -9.48
N PHE A 347 4.13 -4.34 -9.78
CA PHE A 347 3.73 -4.80 -11.11
C PHE A 347 2.35 -4.25 -11.51
N ALA A 348 1.42 -4.17 -10.56
CA ALA A 348 0.06 -3.71 -10.80
C ALA A 348 -0.08 -2.17 -10.75
N LEU A 349 0.81 -1.45 -10.08
CA LEU A 349 0.73 0.01 -9.89
C LEU A 349 0.63 0.82 -11.18
N PRO A 350 1.29 0.47 -12.31
CA PRO A 350 1.12 1.16 -13.58
C PRO A 350 -0.32 1.17 -14.11
N PHE A 351 -1.12 0.16 -13.76
CA PHE A 351 -2.53 0.02 -14.16
C PHE A 351 -3.50 0.77 -13.23
N ALA A 352 -3.02 1.35 -12.12
CA ALA A 352 -3.84 2.13 -11.20
C ALA A 352 -4.29 3.45 -11.83
N ARG A 353 -5.62 3.69 -11.80
CA ARG A 353 -6.29 4.85 -12.42
C ARG A 353 -6.68 5.93 -11.43
N GLY A 354 -6.74 5.59 -10.15
CA GLY A 354 -7.24 6.48 -9.12
C GLY A 354 -6.26 7.58 -8.76
N ASP A 355 -6.78 8.75 -8.44
CA ASP A 355 -6.02 9.83 -7.81
C ASP A 355 -5.52 9.40 -6.42
N TYR A 356 -6.32 8.56 -5.77
CA TYR A 356 -5.98 7.88 -4.53
C TYR A 356 -5.95 6.37 -4.72
N LEU A 357 -5.12 5.73 -3.92
CA LEU A 357 -4.92 4.29 -3.94
C LEU A 357 -4.90 3.74 -2.51
N VAL A 358 -5.55 2.60 -2.29
CA VAL A 358 -5.47 1.84 -1.04
C VAL A 358 -5.06 0.40 -1.30
N ILE A 359 -4.32 -0.20 -0.36
CA ILE A 359 -4.07 -1.64 -0.34
C ILE A 359 -4.96 -2.26 0.74
N TYR A 360 -5.63 -3.35 0.39
CA TYR A 360 -6.28 -4.26 1.33
C TYR A 360 -5.67 -5.65 1.21
N ASP A 361 -5.49 -6.32 2.33
CA ASP A 361 -5.14 -7.75 2.36
C ASP A 361 -6.38 -8.61 2.14
N ALA A 362 -6.18 -9.89 1.85
CA ALA A 362 -7.25 -10.80 1.44
C ALA A 362 -8.33 -11.02 2.53
N GLU A 363 -7.94 -10.91 3.81
CA GLU A 363 -8.80 -11.08 4.99
C GLU A 363 -9.45 -9.80 5.50
N ASP A 364 -9.20 -8.67 4.84
CA ASP A 364 -9.63 -7.36 5.32
C ASP A 364 -11.12 -7.11 5.18
N CYS A 365 -11.69 -6.57 6.23
CA CYS A 365 -13.05 -6.06 6.29
C CYS A 365 -13.01 -4.58 6.69
N PRO A 366 -12.80 -3.66 5.71
CA PRO A 366 -12.77 -2.24 6.00
C PRO A 366 -14.16 -1.69 6.35
N GLU A 367 -14.19 -0.63 7.14
CA GLU A 367 -15.43 0.12 7.39
C GLU A 367 -15.99 0.64 6.05
N PRO A 368 -17.31 0.49 5.76
CA PRO A 368 -17.90 0.89 4.49
C PRO A 368 -17.57 2.34 4.07
N LYS A 369 -17.48 3.28 4.99
CA LYS A 369 -17.20 4.70 4.73
C LYS A 369 -15.72 5.05 4.70
N GLN A 370 -14.82 4.07 4.79
CA GLN A 370 -13.38 4.31 4.92
C GLN A 370 -12.80 5.14 3.77
N LEU A 371 -13.16 4.83 2.51
CA LEU A 371 -12.68 5.59 1.35
C LEU A 371 -13.13 7.06 1.39
N LYS A 372 -14.38 7.32 1.76
CA LYS A 372 -14.91 8.68 1.91
C LYS A 372 -14.19 9.44 3.03
N LYS A 373 -13.88 8.77 4.14
CA LYS A 373 -13.08 9.36 5.22
C LYS A 373 -11.66 9.72 4.77
N ALA A 374 -11.04 8.85 3.95
CA ALA A 374 -9.73 9.13 3.38
C ALA A 374 -9.78 10.33 2.40
N VAL A 375 -10.79 10.39 1.51
CA VAL A 375 -10.99 11.54 0.61
C VAL A 375 -11.16 12.84 1.40
N ALA A 376 -11.98 12.84 2.46
CA ALA A 376 -12.16 14.01 3.31
C ALA A 376 -10.83 14.47 3.96
N ALA A 377 -10.00 13.52 4.40
CA ALA A 377 -8.69 13.82 4.99
C ALA A 377 -7.73 14.43 3.95
N PHE A 378 -7.66 13.87 2.74
CA PHE A 378 -6.85 14.42 1.65
C PHE A 378 -7.35 15.77 1.13
N GLY A 379 -8.65 16.01 1.21
CA GLY A 379 -9.30 17.26 0.79
C GLY A 379 -8.97 18.49 1.65
N LEU A 380 -8.29 18.31 2.79
CA LEU A 380 -7.80 19.42 3.62
C LEU A 380 -6.69 20.27 2.96
N GLY A 381 -6.32 19.96 1.74
CA GLY A 381 -5.54 20.84 0.87
C GLY A 381 -4.03 20.82 1.06
N ASP A 382 -3.49 20.08 2.01
CA ASP A 382 -2.04 19.93 2.17
C ASP A 382 -1.49 18.85 1.22
N GLU A 383 -0.82 19.27 0.15
CA GLU A 383 -0.19 18.37 -0.82
C GLU A 383 0.92 17.50 -0.21
N ARG A 384 1.50 17.90 0.92
CA ARG A 384 2.47 17.10 1.66
C ARG A 384 1.84 15.90 2.36
N LEU A 385 0.52 15.89 2.56
CA LEU A 385 -0.18 14.71 3.08
C LEU A 385 -0.23 13.64 1.98
N ALA A 386 0.77 12.78 1.94
CA ALA A 386 0.91 11.72 0.92
C ALA A 386 0.14 10.46 1.26
N CYS A 387 -0.07 10.20 2.55
CA CYS A 387 -0.68 8.95 3.02
C CYS A 387 -1.57 9.21 4.25
N VAL A 388 -2.66 8.46 4.35
CA VAL A 388 -3.43 8.34 5.59
C VAL A 388 -3.62 6.85 5.92
N GLN A 389 -3.28 6.50 7.15
CA GLN A 389 -3.42 5.14 7.69
C GLN A 389 -4.76 5.00 8.40
N ALA A 390 -5.54 4.00 8.06
CA ALA A 390 -6.69 3.60 8.86
C ALA A 390 -6.26 2.74 10.05
N GLN A 391 -7.09 2.69 11.08
CA GLN A 391 -6.86 1.86 12.25
C GLN A 391 -7.09 0.39 11.92
N LEU A 392 -6.29 -0.50 12.49
CA LEU A 392 -6.42 -1.94 12.32
C LEU A 392 -6.81 -2.60 13.64
N ASN A 393 -7.64 -3.64 13.58
CA ASN A 393 -7.87 -4.55 14.69
C ASN A 393 -8.46 -5.87 14.17
N TYR A 394 -8.79 -6.79 15.07
CA TYR A 394 -9.15 -8.16 14.77
C TYR A 394 -10.60 -8.47 15.09
N TYR A 395 -11.33 -9.10 14.15
CA TYR A 395 -12.70 -9.55 14.39
C TYR A 395 -12.75 -10.78 15.32
N ASN A 396 -11.71 -11.62 15.29
CA ASN A 396 -11.62 -12.83 16.14
C ASN A 396 -10.79 -12.62 17.42
N TRP A 397 -10.76 -11.39 17.94
CA TRP A 397 -9.95 -11.01 19.10
C TRP A 397 -10.14 -11.86 20.34
N ASN A 398 -11.34 -12.47 20.54
CA ASN A 398 -11.68 -13.26 21.73
C ASN A 398 -11.56 -14.77 21.53
N GLU A 399 -11.01 -15.26 20.41
CA GLU A 399 -10.96 -16.69 20.10
C GLU A 399 -10.08 -17.48 21.10
N ASN A 400 -8.93 -16.93 21.48
CA ASN A 400 -8.04 -17.52 22.47
C ASN A 400 -7.15 -16.47 23.15
N TRP A 401 -6.25 -16.91 24.05
CA TRP A 401 -5.34 -16.00 24.75
C TRP A 401 -4.44 -15.23 23.78
N LEU A 402 -3.91 -15.87 22.74
CA LEU A 402 -2.99 -15.27 21.76
C LEU A 402 -3.67 -14.14 20.96
N THR A 403 -4.90 -14.38 20.50
CA THR A 403 -5.68 -13.37 19.76
C THR A 403 -6.06 -12.18 20.63
N ARG A 404 -6.32 -12.41 21.94
CA ARG A 404 -6.57 -11.33 22.91
C ARG A 404 -5.35 -10.44 23.10
N GLN A 405 -4.14 -11.04 23.29
CA GLN A 405 -2.90 -10.28 23.41
C GLN A 405 -2.60 -9.50 22.14
N PHE A 406 -2.86 -10.11 20.98
CA PHE A 406 -2.63 -9.48 19.69
C PHE A 406 -3.57 -8.28 19.48
N ALA A 407 -4.85 -8.39 19.86
CA ALA A 407 -5.81 -7.28 19.79
C ALA A 407 -5.44 -6.11 20.72
N ILE A 408 -4.93 -6.40 21.93
CA ILE A 408 -4.42 -5.36 22.86
C ILE A 408 -3.23 -4.63 22.25
N GLU A 409 -2.27 -5.36 21.66
CA GLU A 409 -1.09 -4.80 21.00
C GLU A 409 -1.48 -3.90 19.84
N TYR A 410 -2.41 -4.35 18.98
CA TYR A 410 -2.89 -3.56 17.84
C TYR A 410 -3.64 -2.29 18.28
N ALA A 411 -4.48 -2.40 19.30
CA ALA A 411 -5.14 -1.23 19.86
C ALA A 411 -4.08 -0.23 20.42
N ALA A 412 -3.08 -0.70 21.14
CA ALA A 412 -2.01 0.17 21.65
C ALA A 412 -1.21 0.83 20.52
N PHE A 413 -0.99 0.13 19.41
CA PHE A 413 -0.24 0.64 18.27
C PHE A 413 -1.07 1.61 17.42
N PHE A 414 -2.26 1.19 16.95
CA PHE A 414 -3.07 1.97 15.99
C PHE A 414 -3.95 3.06 16.64
N ASP A 415 -4.34 2.91 17.92
CA ASP A 415 -5.23 3.88 18.56
C ASP A 415 -4.52 4.86 19.48
N LEU A 416 -3.30 4.53 19.96
CA LEU A 416 -2.53 5.41 20.83
C LEU A 416 -1.20 5.83 20.23
N LEU A 417 -0.33 4.88 19.84
CA LEU A 417 1.04 5.17 19.44
C LEU A 417 1.10 5.93 18.12
N LEU A 418 0.51 5.41 17.04
CA LEU A 418 0.54 6.09 15.74
C LEU A 418 -0.15 7.46 15.78
N PRO A 419 -1.35 7.64 16.38
CA PRO A 419 -1.94 8.98 16.57
C PRO A 419 -1.03 9.93 17.33
N THR A 420 -0.37 9.46 18.39
CA THR A 420 0.60 10.26 19.14
C THR A 420 1.74 10.75 18.27
N MET A 421 2.32 9.85 17.47
CA MET A 421 3.43 10.21 16.58
C MET A 421 3.01 11.27 15.56
N VAL A 422 1.82 11.10 14.95
CA VAL A 422 1.27 12.08 13.99
C VAL A 422 1.04 13.44 14.67
N ARG A 423 0.45 13.48 15.87
CA ARG A 423 0.22 14.70 16.62
C ARG A 423 1.51 15.42 17.03
N LEU A 424 2.60 14.66 17.24
CA LEU A 424 3.94 15.19 17.53
C LEU A 424 4.75 15.54 16.25
N GLY A 425 4.19 15.32 15.05
CA GLY A 425 4.87 15.55 13.78
C GLY A 425 6.03 14.60 13.52
N LEU A 426 5.97 13.37 14.05
CA LEU A 426 7.01 12.35 13.92
C LEU A 426 6.73 11.44 12.71
N PRO A 427 7.78 10.88 12.07
CA PRO A 427 7.61 9.88 11.02
C PRO A 427 6.99 8.61 11.59
N ILE A 428 6.00 8.04 10.89
CA ILE A 428 5.32 6.82 11.31
C ILE A 428 5.67 5.64 10.39
N PRO A 429 5.85 4.43 10.94
CA PRO A 429 5.80 3.21 10.15
C PRO A 429 4.34 2.95 9.77
N LEU A 430 4.11 2.65 8.50
CA LEU A 430 2.77 2.30 8.02
C LEU A 430 2.44 0.85 8.35
N GLY A 431 1.16 0.54 8.48
CA GLY A 431 0.67 -0.82 8.51
C GLY A 431 0.64 -1.45 7.11
N GLY A 432 0.63 -2.77 7.03
CA GLY A 432 0.67 -3.51 5.76
C GLY A 432 -0.59 -3.40 4.91
N THR A 433 -1.67 -2.89 5.48
CA THR A 433 -2.98 -2.75 4.83
C THR A 433 -3.69 -1.48 5.26
N SER A 434 -4.79 -1.15 4.57
CA SER A 434 -5.61 0.04 4.85
C SER A 434 -4.80 1.34 4.88
N THR A 435 -3.74 1.38 4.08
CA THR A 435 -2.91 2.54 3.80
C THR A 435 -3.40 3.20 2.53
N HIS A 436 -3.91 4.42 2.68
CA HIS A 436 -4.43 5.21 1.58
C HIS A 436 -3.37 6.21 1.14
N PHE A 437 -3.07 6.25 -0.15
CA PHE A 437 -2.00 7.09 -0.72
C PHE A 437 -2.57 8.07 -1.74
N ARG A 438 -1.94 9.25 -1.85
CA ARG A 438 -1.95 9.97 -3.13
C ARG A 438 -1.14 9.16 -4.11
N THR A 439 -1.75 8.73 -5.21
CA THR A 439 -1.09 7.85 -6.20
C THR A 439 0.18 8.48 -6.77
N SER A 440 0.19 9.79 -6.98
CA SER A 440 1.37 10.55 -7.44
C SER A 440 2.53 10.47 -6.46
N ALA A 441 2.28 10.72 -5.17
CA ALA A 441 3.30 10.67 -4.13
C ALA A 441 3.86 9.26 -3.92
N LEU A 442 3.02 8.22 -4.02
CA LEU A 442 3.46 6.83 -3.97
C LEU A 442 4.42 6.49 -5.12
N ARG A 443 4.10 6.93 -6.35
CA ARG A 443 4.96 6.74 -7.53
C ARG A 443 6.28 7.51 -7.40
N GLU A 444 6.25 8.74 -6.91
CA GLU A 444 7.44 9.55 -6.64
C GLU A 444 8.34 8.91 -5.58
N ALA A 445 7.76 8.35 -4.53
CA ALA A 445 8.49 7.61 -3.51
C ALA A 445 9.12 6.30 -4.01
N GLY A 446 8.89 5.88 -5.26
CA GLY A 446 9.39 4.63 -5.84
C GLY A 446 8.63 3.40 -5.36
N ALA A 447 7.37 3.59 -4.95
CA ALA A 447 6.44 2.55 -4.49
C ALA A 447 7.02 1.67 -3.36
N TRP A 448 6.82 0.38 -3.37
CA TRP A 448 7.26 -0.53 -2.30
C TRP A 448 8.62 -1.17 -2.62
N ASP A 449 9.44 -1.42 -1.59
CA ASP A 449 10.70 -2.15 -1.77
C ASP A 449 10.45 -3.66 -1.82
N PRO A 450 10.63 -4.33 -2.97
CA PRO A 450 10.38 -5.77 -3.09
C PRO A 450 11.34 -6.64 -2.27
N ASN A 451 12.45 -6.07 -1.80
CA ASN A 451 13.48 -6.74 -1.00
C ASN A 451 13.31 -6.51 0.51
N ASN A 452 12.37 -5.68 0.94
CA ASN A 452 12.02 -5.49 2.34
C ASN A 452 10.77 -6.31 2.68
N VAL A 453 10.80 -7.08 3.76
CA VAL A 453 9.66 -7.93 4.15
C VAL A 453 8.62 -7.20 5.03
N THR A 454 8.84 -5.91 5.32
CA THR A 454 7.88 -4.92 5.84
C THR A 454 8.06 -3.61 5.05
N GLU A 455 7.76 -3.70 3.79
CA GLU A 455 7.87 -2.64 2.80
C GLU A 455 7.04 -1.40 3.13
N ASP A 456 5.99 -1.59 3.90
CA ASP A 456 5.06 -0.61 4.45
C ASP A 456 5.73 0.30 5.48
N ALA A 457 6.37 -0.30 6.50
CA ALA A 457 7.09 0.44 7.51
C ALA A 457 8.25 1.26 6.89
N ASP A 458 8.99 0.68 5.94
CA ASP A 458 10.03 1.38 5.17
C ASP A 458 9.44 2.54 4.37
N LEU A 459 8.31 2.32 3.68
CA LEU A 459 7.67 3.35 2.86
C LEU A 459 7.23 4.56 3.70
N GLY A 460 6.70 4.34 4.91
CA GLY A 460 6.34 5.43 5.82
C GLY A 460 7.53 6.32 6.17
N ILE A 461 8.67 5.72 6.49
CA ILE A 461 9.92 6.45 6.76
C ILE A 461 10.45 7.13 5.50
N ARG A 462 10.37 6.47 4.34
CA ARG A 462 10.81 7.01 3.05
C ARG A 462 10.00 8.23 2.63
N LEU A 463 8.69 8.20 2.80
CA LEU A 463 7.83 9.37 2.58
C LEU A 463 8.26 10.56 3.45
N ALA A 464 8.54 10.32 4.74
CA ALA A 464 9.03 11.38 5.63
C ALA A 464 10.39 11.95 5.18
N LEU A 465 11.30 11.11 4.67
CA LEU A 465 12.59 11.55 4.13
C LEU A 465 12.46 12.40 2.85
N LEU A 466 11.39 12.20 2.09
CA LEU A 466 11.05 13.02 0.92
C LEU A 466 10.29 14.31 1.28
N GLY A 467 10.00 14.53 2.56
CA GLY A 467 9.29 15.72 3.06
C GLY A 467 7.77 15.60 3.06
N TYR A 468 7.25 14.41 2.81
CA TYR A 468 5.83 14.11 2.93
C TYR A 468 5.40 13.82 4.37
N ARG A 469 4.10 14.00 4.63
CA ARG A 469 3.44 13.62 5.90
C ARG A 469 2.57 12.39 5.70
N CYS A 470 2.51 11.57 6.75
CA CYS A 470 1.49 10.53 6.88
C CYS A 470 0.53 10.94 8.00
N GLY A 471 -0.77 10.83 7.76
CA GLY A 471 -1.84 11.09 8.73
C GLY A 471 -2.52 9.80 9.17
N ILE A 472 -3.51 9.94 10.06
CA ILE A 472 -4.38 8.84 10.50
C ILE A 472 -5.83 9.27 10.34
N ILE A 473 -6.68 8.32 9.95
CA ILE A 473 -8.13 8.52 9.89
C ILE A 473 -8.85 7.65 10.91
N GLN A 474 -9.96 8.16 11.43
CA GLN A 474 -10.85 7.47 12.37
C GLN A 474 -11.75 6.47 11.62
N SER A 475 -11.14 5.40 11.15
CA SER A 475 -11.79 4.30 10.45
C SER A 475 -11.06 3.00 10.75
N THR A 476 -11.80 1.92 11.01
CA THR A 476 -11.18 0.64 11.37
C THR A 476 -11.39 -0.40 10.29
N THR A 477 -10.32 -1.09 9.93
CA THR A 477 -10.36 -2.36 9.20
C THR A 477 -10.23 -3.51 10.20
N GLN A 478 -11.10 -4.49 10.08
CA GLN A 478 -11.06 -5.71 10.87
C GLN A 478 -10.33 -6.79 10.08
N GLU A 479 -9.31 -7.39 10.68
CA GLU A 479 -8.48 -8.46 10.13
C GLU A 479 -8.68 -9.77 10.87
N GLU A 480 -8.05 -10.86 10.42
CA GLU A 480 -7.96 -12.12 11.13
C GLU A 480 -6.70 -12.20 11.97
N ALA A 481 -6.83 -12.22 13.31
CA ALA A 481 -5.70 -12.51 14.19
C ALA A 481 -5.27 -13.96 14.07
N ASN A 482 -3.96 -14.21 14.01
CA ASN A 482 -3.42 -15.56 14.06
C ASN A 482 -3.77 -16.26 15.38
N CYS A 483 -4.63 -17.28 15.31
CA CYS A 483 -5.05 -18.07 16.46
C CYS A 483 -4.12 -19.27 16.77
N ARG A 484 -3.15 -19.59 15.88
CA ARG A 484 -2.21 -20.70 16.01
C ARG A 484 -0.80 -20.19 16.24
N LEU A 485 -0.14 -20.62 17.30
CA LEU A 485 1.20 -20.16 17.69
C LEU A 485 2.27 -20.33 16.59
N PRO A 486 2.39 -21.45 15.86
CA PRO A 486 3.39 -21.56 14.80
C PRO A 486 3.19 -20.55 13.67
N ASN A 487 1.94 -20.27 13.29
CA ASN A 487 1.60 -19.29 12.27
C ASN A 487 1.88 -17.85 12.74
N TRP A 488 1.56 -17.56 14.01
CA TRP A 488 1.87 -16.31 14.66
C TRP A 488 3.40 -16.06 14.72
N ILE A 489 4.21 -17.07 15.08
CA ILE A 489 5.68 -16.95 15.09
C ILE A 489 6.21 -16.65 13.68
N ARG A 490 5.66 -17.28 12.62
CA ARG A 490 6.02 -16.98 11.22
C ARG A 490 5.77 -15.50 10.87
N GLN A 491 4.58 -15.00 11.17
CA GLN A 491 4.21 -13.62 10.92
C GLN A 491 5.07 -12.65 11.72
N ARG A 492 5.22 -12.89 13.03
CA ARG A 492 5.95 -12.01 13.93
C ARG A 492 7.46 -11.96 13.61
N SER A 493 8.07 -13.10 13.30
CA SER A 493 9.48 -13.12 12.88
C SER A 493 9.71 -12.36 11.57
N ARG A 494 8.76 -12.41 10.61
CA ARG A 494 8.81 -11.62 9.39
C ARG A 494 8.77 -10.12 9.68
N TRP A 495 7.87 -9.66 10.57
CA TRP A 495 7.75 -8.25 10.93
C TRP A 495 9.03 -7.72 11.59
N ILE A 496 9.54 -8.43 12.59
CA ILE A 496 10.79 -8.04 13.28
C ILE A 496 11.97 -8.01 12.29
N LYS A 497 12.07 -8.99 11.39
CA LYS A 497 13.09 -9.03 10.36
C LYS A 497 13.01 -7.80 9.44
N GLY A 498 11.84 -7.43 8.99
CA GLY A 498 11.65 -6.28 8.12
C GLY A 498 11.96 -4.95 8.80
N TRP A 499 11.61 -4.79 10.08
CA TRP A 499 11.99 -3.61 10.86
C TRP A 499 13.51 -3.52 11.02
N LEU A 500 14.21 -4.65 11.24
CA LEU A 500 15.69 -4.70 11.24
C LEU A 500 16.25 -4.31 9.87
N GLN A 501 15.68 -4.80 8.78
CA GLN A 501 16.07 -4.41 7.42
C GLN A 501 15.93 -2.90 7.22
N THR A 502 14.78 -2.33 7.58
CA THR A 502 14.50 -0.90 7.50
C THR A 502 15.52 -0.10 8.32
N TRP A 503 15.82 -0.53 9.55
CA TRP A 503 16.82 0.13 10.38
C TRP A 503 18.20 0.08 9.74
N LEU A 504 18.66 -1.09 9.29
CA LEU A 504 19.97 -1.28 8.64
C LEU A 504 20.09 -0.44 7.37
N VAL A 505 19.07 -0.40 6.53
CA VAL A 505 19.05 0.41 5.31
C VAL A 505 19.21 1.89 5.64
N ARG A 506 18.43 2.42 6.58
CA ARG A 506 18.48 3.85 6.94
C ARG A 506 19.75 4.23 7.68
N MET A 507 20.35 3.30 8.44
CA MET A 507 21.61 3.50 9.15
C MET A 507 22.86 3.32 8.27
N ARG A 508 22.73 3.12 6.95
CA ARG A 508 23.86 3.28 6.02
C ARG A 508 24.38 4.71 5.99
N HIS A 509 23.48 5.70 6.16
CA HIS A 509 23.79 7.12 6.11
C HIS A 509 23.14 7.87 7.29
N PRO A 510 23.58 7.63 8.56
CA PRO A 510 22.92 8.17 9.75
C PRO A 510 22.90 9.69 9.81
N LEU A 511 23.94 10.36 9.31
CA LEU A 511 23.98 11.82 9.25
C LEU A 511 22.97 12.41 8.24
N ARG A 512 22.74 11.72 7.11
CA ARG A 512 21.70 12.11 6.16
C ARG A 512 20.32 11.93 6.78
N LEU A 513 20.10 10.80 7.47
CA LEU A 513 18.85 10.53 8.19
C LEU A 513 18.58 11.62 9.23
N TYR A 514 19.58 11.98 10.05
CA TYR A 514 19.48 13.06 11.02
C TYR A 514 19.15 14.42 10.36
N ARG A 515 19.86 14.79 9.29
CA ARG A 515 19.63 16.07 8.59
C ARG A 515 18.23 16.16 7.97
N ARG A 516 17.68 15.05 7.50
CA ARG A 516 16.35 15.01 6.86
C ARG A 516 15.20 14.97 7.86
N LEU A 517 15.32 14.18 8.93
CA LEU A 517 14.27 14.01 9.93
C LEU A 517 14.37 15.02 11.10
N GLY A 518 15.53 15.71 11.25
CA GLY A 518 15.84 16.51 12.43
C GLY A 518 16.04 15.64 13.67
N LEU A 519 16.38 16.29 14.80
CA LEU A 519 16.68 15.59 16.06
C LEU A 519 15.50 14.75 16.57
N LYS A 520 14.30 15.33 16.59
CA LYS A 520 13.09 14.64 17.10
C LYS A 520 12.76 13.42 16.25
N GLY A 521 12.75 13.57 14.91
CA GLY A 521 12.46 12.47 13.99
C GLY A 521 13.52 11.38 14.04
N PHE A 522 14.80 11.74 14.15
CA PHE A 522 15.91 10.80 14.28
C PHE A 522 15.81 9.98 15.57
N ILE A 523 15.59 10.64 16.72
CA ILE A 523 15.43 9.95 18.02
C ILE A 523 14.18 9.04 17.98
N SER A 524 13.06 9.53 17.45
CA SER A 524 11.86 8.73 17.29
C SER A 524 12.09 7.48 16.43
N PHE A 525 12.80 7.62 15.31
CA PHE A 525 13.20 6.49 14.47
C PHE A 525 14.08 5.47 15.23
N GLN A 526 15.08 5.94 15.97
CA GLN A 526 15.94 5.06 16.77
C GLN A 526 15.15 4.30 17.83
N ILE A 527 14.24 4.97 18.54
CA ILE A 527 13.41 4.33 19.57
C ILE A 527 12.42 3.36 18.95
N LEU A 528 11.69 3.79 17.92
CA LEU A 528 10.60 3.01 17.36
C LEU A 528 11.11 1.81 16.54
N ILE A 529 11.93 2.05 15.52
CA ILE A 529 12.38 0.98 14.64
C ILE A 529 13.52 0.18 15.27
N GLY A 530 14.54 0.86 15.79
CA GLY A 530 15.68 0.23 16.45
C GLY A 530 15.36 -0.29 17.85
N GLY A 531 14.83 0.57 18.70
CA GLY A 531 14.62 0.30 20.12
C GLY A 531 13.57 -0.78 20.40
N PHE A 532 12.39 -0.71 19.77
CA PHE A 532 11.38 -1.77 19.90
C PHE A 532 11.93 -3.13 19.44
N THR A 533 12.65 -3.15 18.32
CA THR A 533 13.24 -4.39 17.80
C THR A 533 14.33 -4.92 18.72
N LEU A 534 15.24 -4.06 19.14
CA LEU A 534 16.33 -4.43 20.06
C LEU A 534 15.78 -4.88 21.41
N SER A 535 14.75 -4.20 21.94
CA SER A 535 14.13 -4.60 23.20
C SER A 535 13.57 -6.03 23.17
N ASN A 536 12.96 -6.44 22.05
CA ASN A 536 12.45 -7.80 21.90
C ASN A 536 13.58 -8.86 21.87
N ILE A 537 14.74 -8.51 21.33
CA ILE A 537 15.92 -9.40 21.27
C ILE A 537 16.54 -9.55 22.65
N VAL A 538 16.73 -8.43 23.37
CA VAL A 538 17.47 -8.41 24.62
C VAL A 538 16.61 -8.65 25.87
N HIS A 539 15.30 -8.66 25.74
CA HIS A 539 14.35 -8.82 26.85
C HIS A 539 14.64 -10.06 27.74
N PRO A 540 14.84 -11.29 27.21
CA PRO A 540 15.23 -12.42 28.05
C PRO A 540 16.63 -12.28 28.66
N LEU A 541 17.58 -11.62 27.95
CA LEU A 541 18.92 -11.38 28.45
C LEU A 541 18.91 -10.40 29.64
N PHE A 542 17.93 -9.49 29.65
CA PHE A 542 17.73 -8.56 30.76
C PHE A 542 17.35 -9.28 32.07
N TYR A 543 16.46 -10.28 31.99
CA TYR A 543 16.18 -11.14 33.16
C TYR A 543 17.39 -11.92 33.61
N LEU A 544 18.17 -12.47 32.67
CA LEU A 544 19.39 -13.17 32.98
C LEU A 544 20.42 -12.24 33.67
N SER A 545 20.56 -11.02 33.13
CA SER A 545 21.50 -10.04 33.73
C SER A 545 21.06 -9.60 35.12
N MET A 546 19.74 -9.46 35.35
CA MET A 546 19.22 -9.17 36.68
C MET A 546 19.48 -10.34 37.67
N ALA A 547 19.27 -11.58 37.23
CA ALA A 547 19.56 -12.77 38.03
C ALA A 547 21.05 -12.88 38.39
N ILE A 548 21.94 -12.63 37.42
CA ILE A 548 23.40 -12.59 37.64
C ILE A 548 23.73 -11.46 38.64
N SER A 549 23.19 -10.26 38.44
CA SER A 549 23.43 -9.14 39.36
C SER A 549 23.03 -9.51 40.79
N LEU A 550 21.84 -10.07 40.99
CA LEU A 550 21.36 -10.50 42.31
C LEU A 550 22.20 -11.64 42.90
N ALA A 551 22.69 -12.58 42.08
CA ALA A 551 23.53 -13.67 42.53
C ALA A 551 24.94 -13.20 42.95
N VAL A 552 25.51 -12.21 42.27
CA VAL A 552 26.85 -11.68 42.54
C VAL A 552 26.84 -10.67 43.67
N THR A 553 25.84 -9.77 43.71
CA THR A 553 25.77 -8.69 44.70
C THR A 553 24.91 -9.00 45.92
N GLY A 554 24.17 -10.12 45.90
CA GLY A 554 23.14 -10.42 46.88
C GLY A 554 21.89 -9.52 46.73
N VAL A 555 20.86 -9.76 47.57
CA VAL A 555 19.75 -8.83 47.71
C VAL A 555 20.28 -7.57 48.39
N PRO A 556 20.18 -6.37 47.77
CA PRO A 556 20.76 -5.16 48.34
C PRO A 556 20.13 -4.86 49.70
N ALA A 557 20.86 -5.17 50.78
CA ALA A 557 20.44 -4.78 52.14
C ALA A 557 20.83 -3.30 52.45
N GLY A 558 21.36 -2.58 51.43
CA GLY A 558 21.80 -1.17 51.52
C GLY A 558 22.47 -0.71 50.21
N PHE A 559 22.92 0.53 50.15
CA PHE A 559 23.58 1.17 49.00
C PHE A 559 25.07 0.75 48.85
N GLY A 560 25.34 -0.57 48.80
CA GLY A 560 26.71 -1.09 48.55
C GLY A 560 27.09 -1.07 47.06
N GLU A 561 28.40 -1.33 46.77
CA GLU A 561 28.88 -1.46 45.38
C GLU A 561 28.12 -2.56 44.65
N GLY A 562 27.54 -2.24 43.49
CA GLY A 562 26.67 -3.13 42.69
C GLY A 562 25.16 -2.99 42.95
N ALA A 563 24.71 -2.47 44.08
CA ALA A 563 23.32 -2.22 44.38
C ALA A 563 22.68 -1.23 43.37
N GLY A 564 23.44 -0.23 42.93
CA GLY A 564 22.98 0.76 41.96
C GLY A 564 22.53 0.15 40.63
N LEU A 565 23.25 -0.84 40.11
CA LEU A 565 22.88 -1.51 38.85
C LEU A 565 21.62 -2.39 39.01
N ALA A 566 21.51 -3.10 40.14
CA ALA A 566 20.33 -3.92 40.44
C ALA A 566 19.07 -3.04 40.61
N ILE A 567 19.18 -1.91 41.33
CA ILE A 567 18.10 -0.92 41.50
C ILE A 567 17.72 -0.32 40.14
N PHE A 568 18.69 0.06 39.31
CA PHE A 568 18.46 0.56 37.96
C PHE A 568 17.69 -0.47 37.11
N ASN A 569 18.13 -1.72 37.07
CA ASN A 569 17.49 -2.78 36.32
C ASN A 569 16.06 -3.05 36.80
N MET A 570 15.84 -3.07 38.12
CA MET A 570 14.51 -3.24 38.70
C MET A 570 13.58 -2.08 38.38
N PHE A 571 14.09 -0.84 38.45
CA PHE A 571 13.34 0.35 38.05
C PHE A 571 12.93 0.30 36.57
N VAL A 572 13.87 -0.02 35.68
CA VAL A 572 13.59 -0.12 34.22
C VAL A 572 12.54 -1.18 33.95
N LEU A 573 12.65 -2.36 34.56
CA LEU A 573 11.74 -3.49 34.36
C LEU A 573 10.33 -3.17 34.86
N THR A 574 10.20 -2.71 36.11
CA THR A 574 8.90 -2.39 36.73
C THR A 574 8.21 -1.24 36.00
N THR A 575 8.93 -0.16 35.72
CA THR A 575 8.39 0.98 34.97
C THR A 575 7.97 0.57 33.56
N GLY A 576 8.82 -0.19 32.85
CA GLY A 576 8.53 -0.67 31.51
C GLY A 576 7.26 -1.51 31.44
N TYR A 577 7.08 -2.44 32.38
CA TYR A 577 5.87 -3.28 32.44
C TYR A 577 4.63 -2.51 32.86
N ALA A 578 4.75 -1.68 33.90
CA ALA A 578 3.63 -0.87 34.38
C ALA A 578 3.09 0.03 33.24
N LEU A 579 3.99 0.71 32.51
CA LEU A 579 3.60 1.56 31.39
C LEU A 579 3.05 0.76 30.20
N ALA A 580 3.54 -0.44 29.94
CA ALA A 580 2.99 -1.27 28.88
C ALA A 580 1.59 -1.77 29.19
N VAL A 581 1.36 -2.25 30.41
CA VAL A 581 0.03 -2.66 30.88
C VAL A 581 -0.93 -1.46 30.86
N ALA A 582 -0.49 -0.29 31.38
CA ALA A 582 -1.28 0.94 31.35
C ALA A 582 -1.63 1.36 29.93
N ALA A 583 -0.69 1.30 28.97
CA ALA A 583 -0.95 1.61 27.58
C ALA A 583 -1.93 0.60 26.96
N GLY A 584 -1.81 -0.69 27.27
CA GLY A 584 -2.76 -1.72 26.86
C GLY A 584 -4.17 -1.46 27.38
N ILE A 585 -4.32 -1.17 28.68
CA ILE A 585 -5.61 -0.83 29.29
C ILE A 585 -6.20 0.45 28.66
N ALA A 586 -5.38 1.49 28.50
CA ALA A 586 -5.82 2.74 27.87
C ALA A 586 -6.32 2.50 26.43
N ALA A 587 -5.58 1.72 25.64
CA ALA A 587 -5.94 1.41 24.26
C ALA A 587 -7.27 0.65 24.13
N VAL A 588 -7.44 -0.42 24.93
CA VAL A 588 -8.69 -1.19 24.92
C VAL A 588 -9.88 -0.42 25.49
N SER A 589 -9.60 0.59 26.35
CA SER A 589 -10.62 1.55 26.82
C SER A 589 -11.09 2.46 25.67
N VAL A 590 -10.17 3.01 24.88
CA VAL A 590 -10.46 3.80 23.68
C VAL A 590 -11.32 3.00 22.70
N ARG A 591 -11.02 1.72 22.52
CA ARG A 591 -11.78 0.81 21.64
C ARG A 591 -13.07 0.28 22.28
N LYS A 592 -13.34 0.57 23.53
CA LYS A 592 -14.52 0.07 24.26
C LYS A 592 -14.56 -1.46 24.36
N MET A 593 -13.40 -2.07 24.64
CA MET A 593 -13.23 -3.52 24.78
C MET A 593 -12.86 -3.92 26.23
N PRO A 594 -13.74 -3.66 27.23
CA PRO A 594 -13.40 -3.86 28.65
C PRO A 594 -13.08 -5.32 29.01
N ALA A 595 -13.59 -6.27 28.24
CA ALA A 595 -13.28 -7.70 28.41
C ALA A 595 -11.77 -8.02 28.28
N LEU A 596 -10.98 -7.12 27.70
CA LEU A 596 -9.53 -7.31 27.54
C LEU A 596 -8.71 -6.73 28.71
N PHE A 597 -9.30 -6.02 29.67
CA PHE A 597 -8.55 -5.36 30.76
C PHE A 597 -7.66 -6.34 31.55
N ASN A 598 -8.23 -7.43 32.02
CA ASN A 598 -7.49 -8.44 32.78
C ASN A 598 -6.40 -9.12 31.92
N HIS A 599 -6.63 -9.21 30.61
CA HIS A 599 -5.65 -9.81 29.70
C HIS A 599 -4.44 -8.90 29.46
N ALA A 600 -4.58 -7.58 29.64
CA ALA A 600 -3.45 -6.65 29.55
C ALA A 600 -2.36 -6.92 30.61
N LEU A 601 -2.73 -7.46 31.77
CA LEU A 601 -1.76 -7.87 32.80
C LEU A 601 -0.84 -9.01 32.34
N MET A 602 -1.23 -9.77 31.31
CA MET A 602 -0.45 -10.89 30.77
C MET A 602 0.52 -10.45 29.65
N MET A 603 0.59 -9.17 29.32
CA MET A 603 1.52 -8.64 28.28
C MET A 603 2.98 -9.01 28.51
N PRO A 604 3.52 -9.03 29.77
CA PRO A 604 4.90 -9.47 29.99
C PRO A 604 5.17 -10.90 29.50
N ALA A 605 4.24 -11.84 29.73
CA ALA A 605 4.37 -13.21 29.23
C ALA A 605 4.30 -13.28 27.70
N TYR A 606 3.47 -12.44 27.09
CA TYR A 606 3.37 -12.35 25.64
C TYR A 606 4.68 -11.84 25.01
N TRP A 607 5.41 -10.94 25.66
CA TRP A 607 6.69 -10.44 25.15
C TRP A 607 7.77 -11.51 25.09
N LEU A 608 7.74 -12.52 25.95
CA LEU A 608 8.66 -13.67 25.85
C LEU A 608 8.44 -14.43 24.53
N LEU A 609 7.18 -14.57 24.09
CA LEU A 609 6.88 -15.16 22.77
C LEU A 609 7.40 -14.28 21.62
N ILE A 610 7.31 -12.95 21.76
CA ILE A 610 7.87 -12.01 20.77
C ILE A 610 9.39 -12.18 20.70
N SER A 611 10.06 -12.39 21.84
CA SER A 611 11.51 -12.64 21.87
C SER A 611 11.91 -13.92 21.13
N LEU A 612 11.13 -15.00 21.24
CA LEU A 612 11.36 -16.21 20.43
C LEU A 612 11.25 -15.93 18.92
N ALA A 613 10.24 -15.14 18.52
CA ALA A 613 10.10 -14.71 17.14
C ALA A 613 11.27 -13.79 16.70
N ALA A 614 11.80 -12.96 17.62
CA ALA A 614 12.94 -12.09 17.34
C ALA A 614 14.23 -12.88 17.09
N TYR A 615 14.50 -13.94 17.84
CA TYR A 615 15.66 -14.82 17.59
C TYR A 615 15.55 -15.53 16.23
N LYS A 616 14.35 -16.01 15.88
CA LYS A 616 14.08 -16.56 14.53
C LYS A 616 14.32 -15.49 13.45
N ALA A 617 13.88 -14.24 13.69
CA ALA A 617 14.07 -13.13 12.76
C ALA A 617 15.57 -12.82 12.52
N LEU A 618 16.37 -12.79 13.58
CA LEU A 618 17.84 -12.61 13.49
C LEU A 618 18.50 -13.72 12.66
N TRP A 619 18.14 -14.97 12.93
CA TRP A 619 18.62 -16.11 12.15
C TRP A 619 18.26 -15.98 10.68
N GLN A 620 17.01 -15.64 10.37
CA GLN A 620 16.54 -15.46 9.00
C GLN A 620 17.17 -14.24 8.32
N LEU A 621 17.46 -13.16 9.06
CA LEU A 621 18.11 -11.96 8.50
C LEU A 621 19.48 -12.29 7.89
N VAL A 622 20.22 -13.20 8.53
CA VAL A 622 21.54 -13.65 8.06
C VAL A 622 21.41 -14.70 6.95
N THR A 623 20.57 -15.72 7.14
CA THR A 623 20.51 -16.90 6.28
C THR A 623 19.60 -16.73 5.07
N ARG A 624 18.44 -16.06 5.24
CA ARG A 624 17.39 -15.91 4.22
C ARG A 624 16.73 -14.52 4.29
N PRO A 625 17.46 -13.41 4.02
CA PRO A 625 16.98 -12.04 4.27
C PRO A 625 15.71 -11.70 3.50
N PHE A 626 15.61 -12.11 2.24
CA PHE A 626 14.49 -11.77 1.35
C PHE A 626 13.37 -12.82 1.33
N HIS A 627 13.47 -13.86 2.17
CA HIS A 627 12.45 -14.90 2.20
C HIS A 627 11.17 -14.38 2.86
N TRP A 628 10.09 -14.34 2.09
CA TRP A 628 8.75 -14.03 2.57
C TRP A 628 8.10 -15.30 3.13
N GLU A 629 8.03 -15.41 4.44
CA GLU A 629 7.35 -16.52 5.10
C GLU A 629 5.84 -16.27 5.12
N LYS A 630 5.10 -16.96 4.23
CA LYS A 630 3.65 -16.78 4.08
C LYS A 630 2.93 -17.12 5.38
N THR A 631 2.01 -16.26 5.78
CA THR A 631 1.03 -16.47 6.85
C THR A 631 -0.23 -17.09 6.24
N GLU A 632 -0.83 -18.04 6.92
CA GLU A 632 -2.09 -18.67 6.50
C GLU A 632 -3.27 -17.89 7.12
N HIS A 633 -4.29 -17.57 6.31
CA HIS A 633 -5.52 -16.91 6.70
C HIS A 633 -6.74 -17.82 6.49
N GLY A 634 -7.90 -17.45 7.03
CA GLY A 634 -9.10 -18.28 6.95
C GLY A 634 -9.06 -19.51 7.85
N ILE A 635 -8.29 -19.46 8.94
CA ILE A 635 -8.17 -20.54 9.93
C ILE A 635 -8.99 -20.28 11.20
N SER A 636 -9.48 -19.06 11.40
CA SER A 636 -10.34 -18.71 12.52
C SER A 636 -11.68 -19.46 12.44
N ARG A 637 -12.21 -19.83 13.59
CA ARG A 637 -13.57 -20.37 13.72
C ARG A 637 -14.63 -19.28 13.76
N MET A 638 -14.21 -18.02 13.91
CA MET A 638 -15.08 -16.85 13.94
C MET A 638 -15.20 -16.26 12.54
N LEU A 639 -16.38 -15.84 12.17
CA LEU A 639 -16.62 -15.12 10.93
C LEU A 639 -16.49 -13.61 11.19
N PRO A 640 -16.03 -12.83 10.21
CA PRO A 640 -16.04 -11.39 10.32
C PRO A 640 -17.46 -10.87 10.56
N PRO A 641 -17.60 -9.74 11.27
CA PRO A 641 -18.91 -9.16 11.57
C PRO A 641 -19.65 -8.88 10.27
N VAL A 642 -20.83 -9.46 10.14
CA VAL A 642 -21.76 -9.11 9.06
C VAL A 642 -22.31 -7.73 9.40
N PRO A 643 -22.10 -6.70 8.58
CA PRO A 643 -22.74 -5.41 8.80
C PRO A 643 -24.26 -5.57 8.91
N ASN A 644 -24.88 -4.84 9.85
CA ASN A 644 -26.31 -5.00 10.21
C ASN A 644 -27.31 -4.80 9.06
N PHE A 645 -26.85 -4.31 7.89
CA PHE A 645 -27.68 -4.04 6.73
C PHE A 645 -28.27 -5.32 6.06
N LEU A 646 -27.70 -6.49 6.29
CA LEU A 646 -28.14 -7.75 5.67
C LEU A 646 -28.97 -8.67 6.58
N ARG A 647 -29.29 -8.27 7.81
CA ARG A 647 -30.26 -9.02 8.63
C ARG A 647 -31.68 -9.02 8.05
N GLY A 648 -31.97 -8.21 7.03
CA GLY A 648 -33.28 -8.06 6.39
C GLY A 648 -33.46 -8.65 5.00
N ARG A 649 -32.39 -9.09 4.29
CA ARG A 649 -32.55 -9.74 2.98
C ARG A 649 -32.18 -11.22 3.09
N ARG A 650 -33.17 -12.07 3.30
CA ARG A 650 -33.07 -13.50 2.98
C ARG A 650 -32.87 -13.58 1.46
N VAL A 651 -31.73 -14.13 1.04
CA VAL A 651 -31.50 -14.53 -0.33
C VAL A 651 -32.47 -15.69 -0.60
N HIS A 652 -33.46 -15.45 -1.44
CA HIS A 652 -34.27 -16.50 -2.07
C HIS A 652 -33.56 -16.99 -3.32
#